data_90b45c78810f51a2838c5023609cc446
#
_entry.id   90b45c78810f51a2838c5023609cc446
#
_cell.length_a   1.000
_cell.length_b   1.000
_cell.length_c   1.000
_cell.angle_alpha   90.00
_cell.angle_beta   90.00
_cell.angle_gamma   90.00
#
_symmetry.space_group_name_H-M   'P 1'
#
loop_
_entity.id
_entity.type
_entity.pdbx_description
1 polymer ?
#
loop_
_entity_poly.entity_id
_entity_poly.type
_entity_poly.pdbx_seq_one_letter_code
_entity_poly.pdbx_strand_id
1 'polypeptide(L)'
;MKIISQDYLPVRTFILIGMVLLTTTQTYAQNINTRLSFTLKNATLKEFVKLIENSTGYSFIYGEEVGIRHKITLKAKEMPLHEVLDTVFKDELISYQFSGRYILLKEKKGQKPVSRKFTISGHVTDGTSSETLIGSNIIESHQYQGTTTNPYGFYSITLPEGETELRFSYLGYATETRKFTLSKDTLLNIRMQGNTQLEEVIIISDKAEAGAIATQMGAVEIPMAQIKNTPSILGEADVMKTIQLMPGVQAGVDGSAGLYIRGGSPDQNLILLDGTPVYNVDHLFGFFSVFTPEAVKKVTLFKSSFPARFGGRLSSVIDVRTNDGDMQKYHGTFSIGLLTSKINLEGPIIKGKTSFNISARRSYLDLLAKPFMPDDEKYSYYFYDMNAKINHKFSDRSRMFLSAYHGKDHFAADYDGNTDFKDRSNMGWGNTIVSARWNYIFNNRLFSNTTVSYNNYLFDVNAYTNNQYSTGAGAIILNRYSSNYHSGITDWSYQIDFDYNPTPAHHIKFGTGYLFHRFQPDVTTSVISDKTDNRIDRDTTYHNANNSRIHAHEVTAYAEDNFKIGSRLRLNLGLHLSLFHVQDQNYLSLQPRISARYQLNKDITIKASYTKMNQYVHLLSSMPIAMPTDLWVPVTKKIKPMRSHQYALGGYYTGINGWEFSVEGYYKDMRNVLEYKDGVSFFGSSSGWENKVEMGKGRSAGIEFMAQKTAGKTTGWLSYTLSKSDRKFTKGGINNGEWFPYKYDRRHSINLTINHKFSDRIDIGASWVFYTGGTSTIPEEKTTVIRPHNGANNGFLWYGTYDNTNSSPTIGDVSYIEHRNNFRLPASHRLNLGVNFNKKTKHGMRTWNISLYNAYNAMNPAWVYRGHNKQGLSVIKKYTLLPLIPSFTYTYKF
;
A
#
# COMPACT_ATOMS: atom_id res chain seq x y z
N MET A 1 29.06 39.57 -22.52
CA MET A 1 29.83 38.64 -23.34
C MET A 1 29.12 37.30 -23.32
N LYS A 2 28.66 36.85 -24.47
CA LYS A 2 27.87 35.66 -24.73
C LYS A 2 28.60 34.41 -24.27
N ILE A 3 27.90 33.45 -23.63
CA ILE A 3 28.09 32.02 -23.84
C ILE A 3 26.74 31.35 -23.90
N ILE A 4 26.59 30.64 -24.97
CA ILE A 4 25.47 29.98 -25.59
C ILE A 4 25.15 28.66 -24.87
N SER A 5 23.87 28.38 -24.82
CA SER A 5 23.23 27.12 -24.53
C SER A 5 23.76 25.92 -25.31
N GLN A 6 24.00 24.80 -24.64
CA GLN A 6 24.08 23.46 -25.22
C GLN A 6 23.24 22.52 -24.35
N ASP A 7 22.05 22.23 -24.80
CA ASP A 7 21.28 21.07 -24.36
C ASP A 7 20.19 20.73 -25.38
N TYR A 8 20.60 20.09 -26.48
CA TYR A 8 19.70 19.35 -27.37
C TYR A 8 20.54 18.37 -28.24
N LEU A 9 20.95 17.23 -27.64
CA LEU A 9 21.45 16.09 -28.43
C LEU A 9 21.30 14.81 -27.60
N PRO A 10 20.19 14.10 -27.69
CA PRO A 10 20.30 12.67 -28.00
C PRO A 10 19.16 12.07 -28.86
N VAL A 11 18.14 12.84 -29.26
CA VAL A 11 17.00 12.25 -29.98
C VAL A 11 17.30 12.07 -31.47
N ARG A 12 18.18 12.90 -32.07
CA ARG A 12 18.55 12.77 -33.48
C ARG A 12 19.48 11.58 -33.80
N THR A 13 20.25 11.10 -32.85
CA THR A 13 21.18 9.98 -33.06
C THR A 13 20.46 8.65 -33.14
N PHE A 14 19.32 8.49 -32.41
CA PHE A 14 18.51 7.27 -32.49
C PHE A 14 17.67 7.18 -33.77
N ILE A 15 17.31 8.31 -34.38
CA ILE A 15 16.56 8.31 -35.64
C ILE A 15 17.49 8.02 -36.82
N LEU A 16 18.75 8.45 -36.75
CA LEU A 16 19.74 8.15 -37.80
C LEU A 16 20.18 6.67 -37.81
N ILE A 17 20.28 6.03 -36.65
CA ILE A 17 20.61 4.60 -36.55
C ILE A 17 19.42 3.74 -37.03
N GLY A 18 18.17 4.16 -36.80
CA GLY A 18 16.98 3.53 -37.34
C GLY A 18 16.85 3.66 -38.87
N MET A 19 17.32 4.75 -39.48
CA MET A 19 17.28 4.94 -40.92
C MET A 19 18.46 4.26 -41.67
N VAL A 20 19.60 4.06 -41.04
CA VAL A 20 20.74 3.35 -41.64
C VAL A 20 20.50 1.82 -41.67
N LEU A 21 19.69 1.28 -40.80
CA LEU A 21 19.29 -0.12 -40.82
C LEU A 21 18.20 -0.46 -41.84
N LEU A 22 17.59 0.52 -42.47
CA LEU A 22 16.54 0.36 -43.48
C LEU A 22 17.00 0.52 -44.92
N THR A 23 18.28 0.81 -45.18
CA THR A 23 18.80 1.11 -46.53
C THR A 23 19.78 0.10 -47.08
N THR A 24 19.95 -1.09 -46.53
CA THR A 24 20.81 -2.14 -47.09
C THR A 24 20.06 -3.42 -47.36
N THR A 25 18.91 -3.35 -47.99
CA THR A 25 18.38 -4.46 -48.77
C THR A 25 18.61 -4.17 -50.22
N GLN A 26 19.79 -4.51 -50.73
CA GLN A 26 19.96 -4.67 -52.17
C GLN A 26 19.07 -5.81 -52.61
N THR A 27 17.99 -5.47 -53.27
CA THR A 27 17.15 -6.41 -54.04
C THR A 27 17.97 -6.88 -55.24
N TYR A 28 18.61 -8.03 -55.10
CA TYR A 28 18.95 -8.80 -56.25
C TYR A 28 17.67 -9.34 -56.87
N ALA A 29 17.19 -8.72 -57.93
CA ALA A 29 16.15 -9.23 -58.77
C ALA A 29 16.68 -10.52 -59.46
N GLN A 30 16.37 -11.68 -58.87
CA GLN A 30 16.70 -12.97 -59.46
C GLN A 30 15.56 -13.35 -60.44
N ASN A 31 15.96 -13.92 -61.55
CA ASN A 31 15.10 -14.26 -62.67
C ASN A 31 14.24 -15.47 -62.30
N ILE A 32 13.09 -15.22 -61.63
CA ILE A 32 12.08 -16.24 -61.28
C ILE A 32 11.42 -16.85 -62.55
N ASN A 33 11.71 -16.31 -63.72
CA ASN A 33 11.21 -16.69 -65.01
C ASN A 33 12.10 -17.72 -65.79
N THR A 34 12.98 -18.44 -65.08
CA THR A 34 13.70 -19.54 -65.69
C THR A 34 12.73 -20.58 -66.27
N ARG A 35 12.73 -20.73 -67.58
CA ARG A 35 11.85 -21.69 -68.28
C ARG A 35 12.45 -23.09 -68.32
N LEU A 36 11.68 -24.06 -67.95
CA LEU A 36 12.10 -25.47 -67.80
C LEU A 36 11.38 -26.34 -68.81
N SER A 37 12.10 -27.27 -69.42
CA SER A 37 11.53 -28.30 -70.34
C SER A 37 12.04 -29.69 -69.89
N PHE A 38 11.16 -30.47 -69.29
CA PHE A 38 11.49 -31.82 -68.85
C PHE A 38 10.20 -32.68 -68.76
N THR A 39 10.40 -33.98 -68.63
CA THR A 39 9.30 -34.94 -68.36
C THR A 39 9.69 -35.83 -67.21
N LEU A 40 8.89 -35.79 -66.14
CA LEU A 40 8.99 -36.70 -65.01
C LEU A 40 7.78 -37.65 -65.01
N LYS A 41 8.03 -38.94 -64.81
CA LYS A 41 7.00 -40.00 -64.65
C LYS A 41 7.29 -40.69 -63.31
N ASN A 42 6.34 -40.67 -62.38
CA ASN A 42 6.43 -41.42 -61.13
C ASN A 42 7.69 -41.07 -60.25
N ALA A 43 8.19 -39.85 -60.32
CA ALA A 43 9.39 -39.43 -59.60
C ALA A 43 9.14 -39.14 -58.14
N THR A 44 10.16 -39.31 -57.28
CA THR A 44 10.15 -38.92 -55.89
C THR A 44 10.43 -37.44 -55.73
N LEU A 45 10.09 -36.83 -54.60
CA LEU A 45 10.45 -35.42 -54.27
C LEU A 45 11.94 -35.22 -54.41
N LYS A 46 12.75 -36.16 -53.98
CA LYS A 46 14.22 -36.07 -54.03
C LYS A 46 14.74 -36.00 -55.46
N GLU A 47 14.15 -36.77 -56.38
CA GLU A 47 14.46 -36.77 -57.79
C GLU A 47 14.01 -35.45 -58.46
N PHE A 48 12.82 -34.95 -58.14
CA PHE A 48 12.32 -33.67 -58.61
C PHE A 48 13.20 -32.53 -58.13
N VAL A 49 13.51 -32.44 -56.79
CA VAL A 49 14.41 -31.44 -56.24
C VAL A 49 15.76 -31.43 -56.96
N LYS A 50 16.41 -32.61 -57.12
CA LYS A 50 17.70 -32.72 -57.79
C LYS A 50 17.64 -32.30 -59.26
N LEU A 51 16.56 -32.52 -59.96
CA LEU A 51 16.37 -32.05 -61.33
C LEU A 51 16.25 -30.54 -61.38
N ILE A 52 15.46 -29.94 -60.51
CA ILE A 52 15.29 -28.48 -60.48
C ILE A 52 16.61 -27.77 -60.07
N GLU A 53 17.32 -28.29 -59.09
CA GLU A 53 18.61 -27.75 -58.61
C GLU A 53 19.63 -27.74 -59.74
N ASN A 54 19.72 -28.87 -60.48
CA ASN A 54 20.67 -28.97 -61.61
C ASN A 54 20.30 -28.07 -62.82
N SER A 55 18.98 -27.77 -62.96
CA SER A 55 18.50 -27.02 -64.12
C SER A 55 18.44 -25.50 -63.89
N THR A 56 18.43 -25.03 -62.61
CA THR A 56 18.14 -23.67 -62.25
C THR A 56 19.19 -22.97 -61.38
N GLY A 57 20.11 -23.74 -60.76
CA GLY A 57 21.06 -23.22 -59.78
C GLY A 57 20.42 -22.80 -58.44
N TYR A 58 19.15 -23.03 -58.22
CA TYR A 58 18.49 -22.93 -56.89
C TYR A 58 18.78 -24.20 -56.11
N SER A 59 18.87 -24.07 -54.77
CA SER A 59 18.96 -25.20 -53.82
C SER A 59 17.72 -25.26 -52.94
N PHE A 60 17.22 -26.47 -52.73
CA PHE A 60 16.06 -26.65 -51.81
C PHE A 60 16.50 -26.87 -50.38
N ILE A 61 15.82 -26.22 -49.45
CA ILE A 61 15.96 -26.41 -48.00
C ILE A 61 14.60 -26.88 -47.44
N TYR A 62 14.59 -28.10 -46.88
CA TYR A 62 13.40 -28.67 -46.23
C TYR A 62 13.79 -29.60 -45.08
N GLY A 63 12.92 -29.69 -44.03
CA GLY A 63 13.10 -30.63 -42.93
C GLY A 63 12.62 -32.04 -43.27
N GLU A 64 12.98 -33.00 -42.42
CA GLU A 64 12.55 -34.41 -42.54
C GLU A 64 11.01 -34.59 -42.50
N GLU A 65 10.30 -33.61 -41.91
CA GLU A 65 8.84 -33.57 -41.85
C GLU A 65 8.16 -33.22 -43.18
N VAL A 66 8.88 -32.71 -44.17
CA VAL A 66 8.33 -32.35 -45.48
C VAL A 66 8.40 -33.57 -46.40
N GLY A 67 7.41 -34.42 -46.28
CA GLY A 67 7.26 -35.60 -47.10
C GLY A 67 6.17 -35.48 -48.19
N ILE A 68 6.52 -35.57 -49.45
CA ILE A 68 5.51 -35.78 -50.51
C ILE A 68 5.11 -37.25 -50.51
N ARG A 69 3.82 -37.53 -50.23
CA ARG A 69 3.27 -38.88 -50.19
C ARG A 69 2.99 -39.42 -51.58
N HIS A 70 2.92 -38.55 -52.58
CA HIS A 70 2.58 -38.94 -53.98
C HIS A 70 3.81 -38.82 -54.84
N LYS A 71 3.86 -39.69 -55.88
CA LYS A 71 4.89 -39.64 -56.92
C LYS A 71 4.56 -38.53 -57.94
N ILE A 72 5.54 -37.74 -58.28
CA ILE A 72 5.40 -36.61 -59.18
C ILE A 72 5.41 -37.10 -60.65
N THR A 73 4.36 -36.77 -61.40
CA THR A 73 4.30 -36.92 -62.85
C THR A 73 3.99 -35.58 -63.48
N LEU A 74 4.96 -34.97 -64.17
CA LEU A 74 4.82 -33.67 -64.80
C LEU A 74 5.57 -33.64 -66.14
N LYS A 75 4.92 -33.07 -67.15
CA LYS A 75 5.54 -32.73 -68.44
C LYS A 75 5.57 -31.28 -68.59
N ALA A 76 6.72 -30.63 -68.31
CA ALA A 76 6.98 -29.18 -68.50
C ALA A 76 7.55 -28.99 -69.90
N LYS A 77 7.00 -28.01 -70.64
CA LYS A 77 7.54 -27.55 -71.96
C LYS A 77 7.56 -26.03 -71.89
N GLU A 78 8.79 -25.46 -71.84
CA GLU A 78 8.99 -23.96 -71.68
C GLU A 78 8.20 -23.36 -70.49
N MET A 79 8.02 -24.15 -69.40
CA MET A 79 7.22 -23.74 -68.21
C MET A 79 8.06 -22.94 -67.23
N PRO A 80 7.63 -21.76 -66.77
CA PRO A 80 8.35 -20.99 -65.74
C PRO A 80 8.49 -21.77 -64.42
N LEU A 81 9.61 -21.59 -63.71
CA LEU A 81 9.91 -22.30 -62.44
C LEU A 81 8.79 -22.21 -61.41
N HIS A 82 8.21 -20.98 -61.23
CA HIS A 82 7.12 -20.81 -60.25
C HIS A 82 5.87 -21.65 -60.62
N GLU A 83 5.53 -21.75 -61.94
CA GLU A 83 4.40 -22.52 -62.41
C GLU A 83 4.64 -24.03 -62.25
N VAL A 84 5.88 -24.47 -62.42
CA VAL A 84 6.32 -25.86 -62.14
C VAL A 84 6.12 -26.18 -60.67
N LEU A 85 6.57 -25.28 -59.77
CA LEU A 85 6.43 -25.46 -58.33
C LEU A 85 4.97 -25.39 -57.88
N ASP A 86 4.20 -24.42 -58.41
CA ASP A 86 2.77 -24.31 -58.16
C ASP A 86 2.00 -25.58 -58.57
N THR A 87 2.34 -26.16 -59.75
CA THR A 87 1.71 -27.38 -60.23
C THR A 87 2.04 -28.59 -59.38
N VAL A 88 3.30 -28.73 -58.94
CA VAL A 88 3.75 -29.88 -58.13
C VAL A 88 3.22 -29.79 -56.71
N PHE A 89 3.11 -28.58 -56.12
CA PHE A 89 2.68 -28.39 -54.72
C PHE A 89 1.21 -27.97 -54.57
N LYS A 90 0.42 -27.91 -55.70
CA LYS A 90 -0.97 -27.44 -55.68
C LYS A 90 -1.87 -28.25 -54.75
N ASP A 91 -1.74 -29.53 -54.73
CA ASP A 91 -2.58 -30.45 -53.98
C ASP A 91 -1.86 -31.02 -52.74
N GLU A 92 -0.69 -30.54 -52.43
CA GLU A 92 0.11 -30.94 -51.30
C GLU A 92 0.05 -29.94 -50.14
N LEU A 93 0.15 -30.42 -48.92
CA LEU A 93 0.22 -29.56 -47.70
C LEU A 93 1.61 -28.91 -47.58
N ILE A 94 2.18 -28.47 -48.68
CA ILE A 94 3.51 -27.86 -48.78
C ILE A 94 3.39 -26.46 -49.37
N SER A 95 4.02 -25.49 -48.73
CA SER A 95 4.25 -24.15 -49.28
C SER A 95 5.71 -23.98 -49.61
N TYR A 96 6.01 -23.26 -50.67
CA TYR A 96 7.38 -22.89 -50.98
C TYR A 96 7.58 -21.37 -50.90
N GLN A 97 8.78 -20.98 -50.58
CA GLN A 97 9.20 -19.55 -50.54
C GLN A 97 10.62 -19.40 -51.09
N PHE A 98 10.81 -18.45 -52.02
CA PHE A 98 12.14 -18.08 -52.48
C PHE A 98 12.87 -17.21 -51.47
N SER A 99 14.12 -17.57 -51.15
CA SER A 99 14.99 -16.82 -50.27
C SER A 99 16.40 -16.82 -50.84
N GLY A 100 16.72 -15.81 -51.62
CA GLY A 100 17.98 -15.76 -52.38
C GLY A 100 18.16 -16.92 -53.33
N ARG A 101 19.21 -17.73 -53.18
CA ARG A 101 19.49 -18.94 -53.99
C ARG A 101 18.75 -20.19 -53.46
N TYR A 102 17.87 -20.04 -52.46
CA TYR A 102 17.20 -21.16 -51.80
C TYR A 102 15.70 -21.14 -52.04
N ILE A 103 15.14 -22.32 -52.25
CA ILE A 103 13.69 -22.59 -52.24
C ILE A 103 13.38 -23.33 -50.93
N LEU A 104 12.73 -22.63 -49.98
CA LEU A 104 12.34 -23.17 -48.69
C LEU A 104 10.99 -23.86 -48.83
N LEU A 105 10.94 -25.19 -48.58
CA LEU A 105 9.69 -25.91 -48.46
C LEU A 105 9.27 -25.97 -47.01
N LYS A 106 8.02 -25.65 -46.75
CA LYS A 106 7.40 -25.73 -45.42
C LYS A 106 6.06 -26.44 -45.53
N GLU A 107 5.78 -27.30 -44.57
CA GLU A 107 4.45 -27.82 -44.43
C GLU A 107 3.44 -26.69 -44.24
N LYS A 108 2.39 -26.62 -45.08
CA LYS A 108 1.24 -25.74 -44.80
C LYS A 108 0.58 -26.34 -43.55
N LYS A 109 0.82 -25.71 -42.38
CA LYS A 109 -0.02 -26.01 -41.21
C LYS A 109 -1.44 -25.77 -41.64
N GLY A 110 -2.21 -26.84 -41.84
CA GLY A 110 -3.64 -26.72 -42.13
C GLY A 110 -4.22 -25.71 -41.16
N GLN A 111 -5.06 -24.77 -41.59
CA GLN A 111 -5.81 -23.91 -40.71
C GLN A 111 -6.47 -24.87 -39.71
N LYS A 112 -5.93 -24.91 -38.46
CA LYS A 112 -6.64 -25.57 -37.37
C LYS A 112 -8.05 -25.00 -37.41
N PRO A 113 -9.09 -25.85 -37.46
CA PRO A 113 -10.45 -25.36 -37.43
C PRO A 113 -10.55 -24.36 -36.30
N VAL A 114 -11.16 -23.22 -36.54
CA VAL A 114 -11.32 -22.15 -35.52
C VAL A 114 -12.00 -22.81 -34.33
N SER A 115 -11.22 -23.30 -33.39
CA SER A 115 -11.73 -23.98 -32.21
C SER A 115 -12.61 -22.98 -31.46
N ARG A 116 -13.89 -23.34 -31.32
CA ARG A 116 -14.79 -22.54 -30.47
C ARG A 116 -14.17 -22.37 -29.11
N LYS A 117 -14.35 -21.20 -28.51
CA LYS A 117 -13.81 -20.89 -27.18
C LYS A 117 -14.96 -20.69 -26.23
N PHE A 118 -14.82 -21.27 -25.04
CA PHE A 118 -15.80 -21.17 -23.96
C PHE A 118 -15.14 -20.61 -22.70
N THR A 119 -15.94 -19.97 -21.89
CA THR A 119 -15.46 -19.32 -20.66
C THR A 119 -15.91 -20.11 -19.43
N ILE A 120 -14.94 -20.42 -18.59
CA ILE A 120 -15.18 -21.04 -17.28
C ILE A 120 -15.00 -19.94 -16.24
N SER A 121 -15.98 -19.79 -15.36
CA SER A 121 -15.92 -18.83 -14.27
C SER A 121 -16.46 -19.42 -12.98
N GLY A 122 -16.21 -18.76 -11.84
CA GLY A 122 -16.72 -19.21 -10.54
C GLY A 122 -15.97 -18.61 -9.40
N HIS A 123 -16.27 -19.11 -8.20
CA HIS A 123 -15.55 -18.74 -6.97
C HIS A 123 -14.65 -19.89 -6.51
N VAL A 124 -13.47 -19.53 -6.00
CA VAL A 124 -12.61 -20.45 -5.23
C VAL A 124 -12.82 -20.16 -3.75
N THR A 125 -13.16 -21.19 -2.98
CA THR A 125 -13.49 -21.07 -1.57
C THR A 125 -12.71 -22.11 -0.74
N ASP A 126 -12.49 -21.80 0.53
CA ASP A 126 -12.04 -22.75 1.54
C ASP A 126 -13.08 -23.86 1.71
N GLY A 127 -12.66 -25.12 1.66
CA GLY A 127 -13.54 -26.28 1.77
C GLY A 127 -14.15 -26.47 3.14
N THR A 128 -13.48 -25.94 4.19
CA THR A 128 -13.91 -26.04 5.57
C THR A 128 -14.87 -24.91 5.94
N SER A 129 -14.47 -23.65 5.70
CA SER A 129 -15.21 -22.44 6.11
C SER A 129 -16.16 -21.92 5.04
N SER A 130 -15.96 -22.28 3.78
CA SER A 130 -16.61 -21.69 2.59
C SER A 130 -16.27 -20.22 2.36
N GLU A 131 -15.22 -19.72 2.99
CA GLU A 131 -14.68 -18.37 2.78
C GLU A 131 -14.00 -18.27 1.42
N THR A 132 -14.08 -17.11 0.76
CA THR A 132 -13.48 -16.92 -0.56
C THR A 132 -11.95 -16.85 -0.49
N LEU A 133 -11.24 -17.53 -1.38
CA LEU A 133 -9.78 -17.49 -1.49
C LEU A 133 -9.34 -16.44 -2.52
N ILE A 134 -8.66 -15.40 -2.05
CA ILE A 134 -8.27 -14.23 -2.82
C ILE A 134 -6.87 -14.43 -3.40
N GLY A 135 -6.72 -14.40 -4.74
CA GLY A 135 -5.42 -14.58 -5.41
C GLY A 135 -5.05 -16.05 -5.64
N SER A 136 -6.02 -16.99 -5.57
CA SER A 136 -5.80 -18.39 -5.96
C SER A 136 -5.44 -18.45 -7.43
N ASN A 137 -4.44 -19.27 -7.77
CA ASN A 137 -4.01 -19.48 -9.15
C ASN A 137 -4.86 -20.55 -9.81
N ILE A 138 -5.27 -20.30 -11.04
CA ILE A 138 -5.99 -21.23 -11.89
C ILE A 138 -5.20 -21.40 -13.18
N ILE A 139 -4.71 -22.59 -13.45
CA ILE A 139 -3.83 -22.90 -14.60
C ILE A 139 -4.42 -24.07 -15.38
N GLU A 140 -4.52 -23.91 -16.68
CA GLU A 140 -4.81 -25.01 -17.61
C GLU A 140 -3.50 -25.72 -17.96
N SER A 141 -3.42 -27.05 -17.70
CA SER A 141 -2.18 -27.83 -17.70
C SER A 141 -1.58 -28.06 -19.10
N HIS A 142 -2.40 -28.14 -20.16
CA HIS A 142 -1.94 -28.45 -21.53
C HIS A 142 -1.48 -27.19 -22.30
N GLN A 143 -2.15 -26.05 -22.09
CA GLN A 143 -1.85 -24.81 -22.82
C GLN A 143 -1.07 -23.80 -21.98
N TYR A 144 -0.84 -24.08 -20.69
CA TYR A 144 -0.19 -23.18 -19.74
C TYR A 144 -0.84 -21.78 -19.69
N GLN A 145 -2.17 -21.73 -19.91
CA GLN A 145 -2.94 -20.52 -19.75
C GLN A 145 -3.47 -20.44 -18.33
N GLY A 146 -3.38 -19.28 -17.69
CA GLY A 146 -3.81 -19.15 -16.33
C GLY A 146 -4.41 -17.78 -16.04
N THR A 147 -5.21 -17.76 -14.96
CA THR A 147 -5.79 -16.57 -14.33
C THR A 147 -5.67 -16.69 -12.81
N THR A 148 -6.02 -15.63 -12.09
CA THR A 148 -6.09 -15.65 -10.62
C THR A 148 -7.45 -15.19 -10.16
N THR A 149 -7.85 -15.60 -8.96
CA THR A 149 -9.06 -15.03 -8.36
C THR A 149 -8.87 -13.57 -8.02
N ASN A 150 -9.89 -12.76 -8.29
CA ASN A 150 -9.94 -11.36 -7.93
C ASN A 150 -10.06 -11.16 -6.38
N PRO A 151 -10.07 -9.92 -5.85
CA PRO A 151 -10.22 -9.66 -4.40
C PRO A 151 -11.51 -10.19 -3.77
N TYR A 152 -12.38 -10.80 -4.53
CA TYR A 152 -13.66 -11.37 -4.09
C TYR A 152 -13.75 -12.87 -4.30
N GLY A 153 -12.63 -13.51 -4.69
CA GLY A 153 -12.54 -14.94 -4.93
C GLY A 153 -13.12 -15.40 -6.27
N PHE A 154 -13.54 -14.47 -7.14
CA PHE A 154 -14.06 -14.77 -8.48
C PHE A 154 -12.93 -14.94 -9.49
N TYR A 155 -13.06 -15.91 -10.40
CA TYR A 155 -12.15 -16.10 -11.53
C TYR A 155 -12.94 -16.28 -12.84
N SER A 156 -12.29 -15.99 -13.95
CA SER A 156 -12.79 -16.22 -15.30
C SER A 156 -11.62 -16.58 -16.21
N ILE A 157 -11.76 -17.66 -16.96
CA ILE A 157 -10.76 -18.13 -17.93
C ILE A 157 -11.46 -18.63 -19.19
N THR A 158 -11.01 -18.18 -20.37
CA THR A 158 -11.57 -18.59 -21.67
C THR A 158 -10.59 -19.54 -22.36
N LEU A 159 -11.04 -20.73 -22.70
CA LEU A 159 -10.24 -21.83 -23.27
C LEU A 159 -10.89 -22.37 -24.55
N PRO A 160 -10.12 -23.01 -25.45
CA PRO A 160 -10.68 -23.71 -26.59
C PRO A 160 -11.60 -24.87 -26.18
N GLU A 161 -12.55 -25.23 -27.03
CA GLU A 161 -13.37 -26.44 -26.91
C GLU A 161 -12.51 -27.70 -26.87
N GLY A 162 -12.83 -28.63 -25.98
CA GLY A 162 -12.12 -29.91 -25.88
C GLY A 162 -11.79 -30.32 -24.45
N GLU A 163 -10.90 -31.30 -24.31
CA GLU A 163 -10.42 -31.78 -23.03
C GLU A 163 -9.66 -30.66 -22.31
N THR A 164 -10.02 -30.42 -21.07
CA THR A 164 -9.50 -29.34 -20.25
C THR A 164 -9.12 -29.88 -18.87
N GLU A 165 -7.90 -29.56 -18.42
CA GLU A 165 -7.42 -29.89 -17.09
C GLU A 165 -7.06 -28.58 -16.35
N LEU A 166 -7.93 -28.15 -15.41
CA LEU A 166 -7.69 -26.97 -14.56
C LEU A 166 -7.08 -27.38 -13.22
N ARG A 167 -5.98 -26.73 -12.87
CA ARG A 167 -5.33 -26.84 -11.57
C ARG A 167 -5.55 -25.57 -10.78
N PHE A 168 -6.07 -25.72 -9.56
CA PHE A 168 -6.32 -24.64 -8.61
C PHE A 168 -5.29 -24.77 -7.48
N SER A 169 -4.52 -23.71 -7.24
CA SER A 169 -3.50 -23.69 -6.20
C SER A 169 -3.58 -22.42 -5.36
N TYR A 170 -3.38 -22.56 -4.05
CA TYR A 170 -3.33 -21.47 -3.09
C TYR A 170 -2.43 -21.84 -1.92
N LEU A 171 -1.71 -20.85 -1.38
CA LEU A 171 -0.76 -21.08 -0.28
C LEU A 171 -1.46 -21.65 0.96
N GLY A 172 -0.98 -22.80 1.47
CA GLY A 172 -1.55 -23.48 2.62
C GLY A 172 -2.71 -24.44 2.27
N TYR A 173 -3.00 -24.67 1.00
CA TYR A 173 -4.06 -25.56 0.52
C TYR A 173 -3.50 -26.65 -0.39
N ALA A 174 -4.16 -27.80 -0.38
CA ALA A 174 -3.89 -28.86 -1.34
C ALA A 174 -4.31 -28.39 -2.75
N THR A 175 -3.48 -28.69 -3.76
CA THR A 175 -3.81 -28.38 -5.15
C THR A 175 -5.02 -29.20 -5.58
N GLU A 176 -6.05 -28.54 -6.10
CA GLU A 176 -7.26 -29.18 -6.61
C GLU A 176 -7.21 -29.22 -8.14
N THR A 177 -7.44 -30.40 -8.73
CA THR A 177 -7.42 -30.58 -10.19
C THR A 177 -8.78 -31.03 -10.70
N ARG A 178 -9.27 -30.40 -11.76
CA ARG A 178 -10.53 -30.77 -12.44
C ARG A 178 -10.28 -31.05 -13.90
N LYS A 179 -10.71 -32.25 -14.35
CA LYS A 179 -10.65 -32.69 -15.74
C LYS A 179 -12.06 -32.86 -16.29
N PHE A 180 -12.33 -32.26 -17.41
CA PHE A 180 -13.64 -32.33 -18.09
C PHE A 180 -13.52 -31.88 -19.54
N THR A 181 -14.54 -32.21 -20.37
CA THR A 181 -14.64 -31.72 -21.74
C THR A 181 -15.41 -30.43 -21.79
N LEU A 182 -14.75 -29.35 -22.20
CA LEU A 182 -15.32 -28.02 -22.33
C LEU A 182 -16.07 -27.88 -23.64
N SER A 183 -17.41 -27.76 -23.61
CA SER A 183 -18.29 -27.64 -24.78
C SER A 183 -19.24 -26.43 -24.69
N LYS A 184 -19.29 -25.73 -23.57
CA LYS A 184 -20.13 -24.54 -23.34
C LYS A 184 -19.56 -23.67 -22.22
N ASP A 185 -20.00 -22.43 -22.14
CA ASP A 185 -19.71 -21.55 -21.00
C ASP A 185 -20.18 -22.21 -19.70
N THR A 186 -19.27 -22.30 -18.72
CA THR A 186 -19.47 -23.13 -17.52
C THR A 186 -19.23 -22.33 -16.25
N LEU A 187 -20.17 -22.39 -15.29
CA LEU A 187 -19.95 -21.90 -13.93
C LEU A 187 -19.38 -23.03 -13.07
N LEU A 188 -18.15 -22.90 -12.59
CA LEU A 188 -17.43 -23.92 -11.82
C LEU A 188 -16.91 -23.34 -10.51
N ASN A 189 -17.61 -23.59 -9.42
CA ASN A 189 -17.17 -23.21 -8.08
C ASN A 189 -16.28 -24.29 -7.48
N ILE A 190 -15.14 -23.90 -6.90
CA ILE A 190 -14.13 -24.82 -6.36
C ILE A 190 -14.04 -24.64 -4.84
N ARG A 191 -13.95 -25.75 -4.13
CA ARG A 191 -13.67 -25.81 -2.69
C ARG A 191 -12.31 -26.45 -2.48
N MET A 192 -11.33 -25.69 -2.04
CA MET A 192 -9.98 -26.18 -1.76
C MET A 192 -9.85 -26.64 -0.31
N GLN A 193 -9.22 -27.76 -0.07
CA GLN A 193 -8.98 -28.28 1.27
C GLN A 193 -7.67 -27.69 1.82
N GLY A 194 -7.74 -27.12 3.05
CA GLY A 194 -6.53 -26.72 3.77
C GLY A 194 -5.60 -27.92 3.99
N ASN A 195 -4.34 -27.75 3.66
CA ASN A 195 -3.33 -28.78 3.95
C ASN A 195 -2.87 -28.64 5.40
N THR A 196 -3.40 -29.49 6.28
CA THR A 196 -3.03 -29.53 7.71
C THR A 196 -1.73 -30.29 7.96
N GLN A 197 -1.25 -31.06 7.01
CA GLN A 197 0.08 -31.63 7.04
C GLN A 197 1.03 -30.62 6.39
N LEU A 198 1.80 -29.94 7.20
CA LEU A 198 3.05 -29.29 6.80
C LEU A 198 4.10 -30.37 6.55
N GLU A 199 3.77 -31.39 5.78
CA GLU A 199 4.80 -32.09 5.03
C GLU A 199 5.38 -31.04 4.08
N GLU A 200 6.67 -31.08 3.96
CA GLU A 200 7.50 -30.32 3.02
C GLU A 200 6.72 -30.17 1.71
N VAL A 201 5.91 -29.07 1.64
CA VAL A 201 5.28 -28.70 0.37
C VAL A 201 6.46 -28.24 -0.47
N ILE A 202 7.09 -29.23 -1.08
CA ILE A 202 7.85 -29.03 -2.29
C ILE A 202 6.82 -28.48 -3.26
N ILE A 203 6.69 -27.17 -3.27
CA ILE A 203 5.97 -26.46 -4.33
C ILE A 203 6.81 -26.64 -5.58
N ILE A 204 6.63 -27.82 -6.18
CA ILE A 204 7.15 -28.10 -7.50
C ILE A 204 6.45 -27.09 -8.42
N SER A 205 7.21 -26.10 -8.82
CA SER A 205 7.04 -25.20 -9.98
C SER A 205 5.85 -24.25 -10.08
N ASP A 206 4.82 -24.33 -9.25
CA ASP A 206 3.79 -23.28 -9.22
C ASP A 206 4.13 -22.29 -8.10
N LYS A 207 5.29 -21.67 -8.24
CA LYS A 207 5.71 -20.57 -7.38
C LYS A 207 4.55 -19.60 -7.30
N ALA A 208 4.04 -19.37 -6.09
CA ALA A 208 3.16 -18.26 -5.81
C ALA A 208 3.96 -16.98 -6.07
N GLU A 209 4.11 -16.67 -7.31
CA GLU A 209 4.86 -15.59 -7.93
C GLU A 209 4.09 -14.29 -7.79
N ALA A 210 3.56 -14.01 -6.58
CA ALA A 210 2.83 -12.77 -6.34
C ALA A 210 3.70 -11.57 -6.74
N GLY A 211 4.99 -11.59 -6.40
CA GLY A 211 5.93 -10.54 -6.77
C GLY A 211 6.31 -10.59 -8.25
N ALA A 212 6.79 -11.71 -8.76
CA ALA A 212 7.35 -11.82 -10.10
C ALA A 212 6.27 -11.93 -11.21
N ILE A 213 5.13 -12.60 -10.99
CA ILE A 213 4.06 -12.78 -11.98
C ILE A 213 3.14 -11.58 -12.11
N ALA A 214 2.84 -10.85 -11.04
CA ALA A 214 1.99 -9.66 -11.13
C ALA A 214 2.58 -8.65 -12.12
N THR A 215 1.75 -8.06 -12.96
CA THR A 215 2.18 -7.01 -13.91
C THR A 215 2.52 -5.73 -13.16
N GLN A 216 1.83 -5.46 -12.05
CA GLN A 216 2.11 -4.31 -11.21
C GLN A 216 3.47 -4.46 -10.51
N MET A 217 4.25 -3.39 -10.55
CA MET A 217 5.53 -3.29 -9.87
C MET A 217 5.33 -2.80 -8.43
N GLY A 218 6.13 -3.31 -7.48
CA GLY A 218 6.07 -2.89 -6.08
C GLY A 218 4.77 -3.31 -5.35
N ALA A 219 4.03 -4.28 -5.88
CA ALA A 219 2.92 -4.92 -5.19
C ALA A 219 3.46 -6.05 -4.30
N VAL A 220 3.19 -5.98 -3.00
CA VAL A 220 3.62 -6.98 -2.01
C VAL A 220 2.40 -7.48 -1.25
N GLU A 221 2.17 -8.77 -1.29
CA GLU A 221 1.20 -9.44 -0.43
C GLU A 221 1.91 -9.96 0.82
N ILE A 222 1.40 -9.61 2.00
CA ILE A 222 2.00 -10.01 3.27
C ILE A 222 1.15 -11.13 3.86
N PRO A 223 1.69 -12.37 3.94
CA PRO A 223 0.97 -13.50 4.53
C PRO A 223 0.64 -13.27 6.00
N MET A 224 -0.60 -13.56 6.41
CA MET A 224 -1.04 -13.39 7.79
C MET A 224 -0.23 -14.22 8.80
N ALA A 225 0.27 -15.38 8.38
CA ALA A 225 1.17 -16.18 9.19
C ALA A 225 2.48 -15.43 9.54
N GLN A 226 3.03 -14.67 8.59
CA GLN A 226 4.22 -13.84 8.82
C GLN A 226 3.90 -12.69 9.78
N ILE A 227 2.76 -12.03 9.64
CA ILE A 227 2.32 -10.95 10.54
C ILE A 227 2.21 -11.49 11.98
N LYS A 228 1.54 -12.63 12.17
CA LYS A 228 1.32 -13.24 13.50
C LYS A 228 2.59 -13.73 14.18
N ASN A 229 3.60 -14.14 13.41
CA ASN A 229 4.85 -14.68 13.94
C ASN A 229 5.97 -13.64 14.03
N THR A 230 5.79 -12.43 13.49
CA THR A 230 6.78 -11.35 13.58
C THR A 230 6.72 -10.73 14.99
N PRO A 231 7.82 -10.79 15.79
CA PRO A 231 7.85 -10.18 17.11
C PRO A 231 7.64 -8.67 17.00
N SER A 232 6.71 -8.17 17.80
CA SER A 232 6.35 -6.76 17.83
C SER A 232 6.37 -6.21 19.24
N ILE A 233 6.10 -4.91 19.37
CA ILE A 233 6.11 -4.25 20.68
C ILE A 233 5.04 -4.84 21.59
N LEU A 234 5.37 -5.07 22.86
CA LEU A 234 4.47 -5.55 23.92
C LEU A 234 3.81 -6.92 23.63
N GLY A 235 4.46 -7.73 22.76
CA GLY A 235 3.99 -9.09 22.46
C GLY A 235 2.74 -9.15 21.57
N GLU A 236 2.32 -8.03 21.00
CA GLU A 236 1.16 -7.98 20.12
C GLU A 236 1.59 -7.95 18.65
N ALA A 237 1.16 -8.92 17.84
CA ALA A 237 1.36 -8.90 16.40
C ALA A 237 0.65 -7.67 15.80
N ASP A 238 1.29 -6.99 14.84
CA ASP A 238 0.79 -5.73 14.29
C ASP A 238 1.02 -5.67 12.78
N VAL A 239 -0.05 -5.34 12.04
CA VAL A 239 -0.06 -5.25 10.58
C VAL A 239 0.86 -4.13 10.08
N MET A 240 0.75 -2.93 10.66
CA MET A 240 1.50 -1.76 10.20
C MET A 240 2.99 -1.90 10.53
N LYS A 241 3.34 -2.46 11.70
CA LYS A 241 4.72 -2.76 12.08
C LYS A 241 5.37 -3.78 11.16
N THR A 242 4.63 -4.77 10.70
CA THR A 242 5.15 -5.74 9.73
C THR A 242 5.37 -5.10 8.35
N ILE A 243 4.48 -4.20 7.92
CA ILE A 243 4.66 -3.42 6.68
C ILE A 243 5.92 -2.56 6.74
N GLN A 244 6.28 -1.99 7.90
CA GLN A 244 7.51 -1.20 8.10
C GLN A 244 8.80 -1.99 7.85
N LEU A 245 8.77 -3.32 7.88
CA LEU A 245 9.93 -4.16 7.60
C LEU A 245 10.13 -4.44 6.10
N MET A 246 9.23 -3.96 5.23
CA MET A 246 9.33 -4.11 3.78
C MET A 246 10.28 -3.08 3.17
N PRO A 247 10.96 -3.40 2.04
CA PRO A 247 11.85 -2.44 1.37
C PRO A 247 11.07 -1.22 0.88
N GLY A 248 11.68 -0.03 0.99
CA GLY A 248 11.07 1.25 0.61
C GLY A 248 10.05 1.79 1.59
N VAL A 249 9.81 1.10 2.71
CA VAL A 249 8.93 1.53 3.80
C VAL A 249 9.78 1.92 5.00
N GLN A 250 9.53 3.08 5.55
CA GLN A 250 10.27 3.59 6.72
C GLN A 250 9.27 3.90 7.84
N ALA A 251 9.67 3.64 9.08
CA ALA A 251 8.97 4.12 10.27
C ALA A 251 9.32 5.59 10.53
N GLY A 252 8.48 6.31 11.24
CA GLY A 252 8.81 7.63 11.77
C GLY A 252 9.81 7.56 12.93
N VAL A 253 9.34 7.79 14.12
CA VAL A 253 10.10 7.54 15.36
C VAL A 253 10.06 6.06 15.69
N ASP A 254 11.05 5.57 16.43
CA ASP A 254 11.11 4.18 16.87
C ASP A 254 9.85 3.81 17.68
N GLY A 255 9.22 2.71 17.30
CA GLY A 255 7.95 2.27 17.89
C GLY A 255 6.68 2.88 17.30
N SER A 256 6.73 3.92 16.44
CA SER A 256 5.52 4.50 15.83
C SER A 256 4.96 3.65 14.67
N ALA A 257 3.64 3.71 14.41
CA ALA A 257 2.97 3.00 13.32
C ALA A 257 2.95 3.79 12.00
N GLY A 258 3.40 5.03 11.98
CA GLY A 258 3.43 5.86 10.78
C GLY A 258 4.23 5.22 9.65
N LEU A 259 3.72 5.31 8.42
CA LEU A 259 4.36 4.76 7.22
C LEU A 259 4.85 5.88 6.31
N TYR A 260 6.13 5.84 5.99
CA TYR A 260 6.80 6.78 5.08
C TYR A 260 7.35 5.98 3.90
N ILE A 261 6.59 5.98 2.79
CA ILE A 261 6.87 5.10 1.67
C ILE A 261 7.45 5.91 0.52
N ARG A 262 8.67 5.55 0.08
CA ARG A 262 9.38 6.20 -1.03
C ARG A 262 9.37 7.73 -0.92
N GLY A 263 9.70 8.26 0.27
CA GLY A 263 9.79 9.69 0.56
C GLY A 263 8.45 10.42 0.67
N GLY A 264 7.34 9.71 0.76
CA GLY A 264 6.03 10.28 1.06
C GLY A 264 5.77 10.41 2.56
N SER A 265 4.82 11.27 2.93
CA SER A 265 4.28 11.44 4.28
C SER A 265 3.14 10.45 4.57
N PRO A 266 2.73 10.26 5.83
CA PRO A 266 1.66 9.33 6.19
C PRO A 266 0.33 9.59 5.45
N ASP A 267 -0.06 10.85 5.25
CA ASP A 267 -1.26 11.26 4.51
C ASP A 267 -1.21 10.94 3.01
N GLN A 268 -0.03 10.66 2.47
CA GLN A 268 0.15 10.27 1.07
C GLN A 268 -0.06 8.77 0.83
N ASN A 269 -0.36 8.00 1.87
CA ASN A 269 -0.72 6.59 1.77
C ASN A 269 -2.24 6.43 1.85
N LEU A 270 -2.82 5.68 0.91
CA LEU A 270 -4.22 5.29 0.96
C LEU A 270 -4.33 3.98 1.74
N ILE A 271 -4.84 4.06 2.95
CA ILE A 271 -5.02 2.89 3.80
C ILE A 271 -6.49 2.56 3.82
N LEU A 272 -6.83 1.34 3.43
CA LEU A 272 -8.20 0.87 3.24
C LEU A 272 -8.51 -0.29 4.17
N LEU A 273 -9.66 -0.24 4.81
CA LEU A 273 -10.28 -1.37 5.50
C LEU A 273 -11.52 -1.80 4.71
N ASP A 274 -11.49 -3.01 4.15
CA ASP A 274 -12.55 -3.53 3.26
C ASP A 274 -12.94 -2.56 2.11
N GLY A 275 -11.96 -1.76 1.61
CA GLY A 275 -12.16 -0.81 0.52
C GLY A 275 -12.55 0.60 0.96
N THR A 276 -12.75 0.86 2.25
CA THR A 276 -13.07 2.18 2.80
C THR A 276 -11.82 2.84 3.41
N PRO A 277 -11.52 4.11 3.13
CA PRO A 277 -10.37 4.81 3.71
C PRO A 277 -10.40 4.83 5.25
N VAL A 278 -9.23 4.71 5.87
CA VAL A 278 -9.02 4.88 7.31
C VAL A 278 -8.14 6.09 7.52
N TYR A 279 -8.62 7.10 8.25
CA TYR A 279 -7.89 8.36 8.45
C TYR A 279 -6.89 8.30 9.59
N ASN A 280 -7.25 7.70 10.71
CA ASN A 280 -6.32 7.40 11.79
C ASN A 280 -6.08 5.90 11.85
N VAL A 281 -4.82 5.48 11.75
CA VAL A 281 -4.44 4.07 11.62
C VAL A 281 -3.75 3.53 12.86
N ASP A 282 -3.69 4.31 13.92
CA ASP A 282 -2.96 3.94 15.12
C ASP A 282 -3.64 4.37 16.43
N HIS A 283 -3.24 3.69 17.49
CA HIS A 283 -3.57 3.96 18.88
C HIS A 283 -2.32 4.30 19.68
N LEU A 284 -2.49 4.89 20.85
CA LEU A 284 -1.41 5.22 21.80
C LEU A 284 -0.28 5.97 21.09
N PHE A 285 -0.61 7.06 20.37
CA PHE A 285 0.37 7.89 19.65
C PHE A 285 1.26 7.09 18.69
N GLY A 286 0.72 6.07 18.04
CA GLY A 286 1.41 5.25 17.05
C GLY A 286 1.98 3.92 17.55
N PHE A 287 1.83 3.56 18.81
CA PHE A 287 2.40 2.30 19.32
C PHE A 287 1.64 1.04 18.87
N PHE A 288 0.36 1.12 18.56
CA PHE A 288 -0.45 0.01 18.06
C PHE A 288 -1.20 0.44 16.80
N SER A 289 -1.39 -0.48 15.85
CA SER A 289 -2.29 -0.22 14.74
C SER A 289 -3.74 -0.53 15.09
N VAL A 290 -4.68 0.10 14.37
CA VAL A 290 -6.12 -0.16 14.48
C VAL A 290 -6.51 -1.54 13.93
N PHE A 291 -5.61 -2.23 13.23
CA PHE A 291 -5.87 -3.51 12.58
C PHE A 291 -5.58 -4.68 13.52
N THR A 292 -6.62 -5.34 13.99
CA THR A 292 -6.50 -6.56 14.82
C THR A 292 -6.19 -7.76 13.93
N PRO A 293 -4.99 -8.41 14.05
CA PRO A 293 -4.58 -9.47 13.13
C PRO A 293 -5.50 -10.69 13.09
N GLU A 294 -6.26 -10.93 14.15
CA GLU A 294 -7.24 -12.02 14.22
C GLU A 294 -8.43 -11.78 13.30
N ALA A 295 -8.81 -10.51 13.08
CA ALA A 295 -9.91 -10.11 12.20
C ALA A 295 -9.46 -9.92 10.73
N VAL A 296 -8.15 -9.87 10.46
CA VAL A 296 -7.61 -9.59 9.13
C VAL A 296 -7.34 -10.88 8.36
N LYS A 297 -7.79 -10.92 7.10
CA LYS A 297 -7.61 -12.01 6.15
C LYS A 297 -6.42 -11.81 5.22
N LYS A 298 -6.28 -10.58 4.71
CA LYS A 298 -5.29 -10.26 3.70
C LYS A 298 -4.83 -8.82 3.81
N VAL A 299 -3.54 -8.60 3.57
CA VAL A 299 -2.93 -7.28 3.47
C VAL A 299 -2.13 -7.20 2.18
N THR A 300 -2.43 -6.19 1.36
CA THR A 300 -1.69 -5.93 0.12
C THR A 300 -1.16 -4.50 0.13
N LEU A 301 0.13 -4.37 -0.08
CA LEU A 301 0.84 -3.09 -0.21
C LEU A 301 1.20 -2.83 -1.67
N PHE A 302 0.84 -1.66 -2.19
CA PHE A 302 1.28 -1.15 -3.50
C PHE A 302 2.18 0.06 -3.27
N LYS A 303 3.47 -0.02 -3.66
CA LYS A 303 4.48 1.06 -3.51
C LYS A 303 4.66 1.89 -4.80
N SER A 304 4.25 1.34 -5.94
CA SER A 304 4.24 1.97 -7.27
C SER A 304 3.15 1.31 -8.11
N SER A 305 3.03 1.61 -9.37
CA SER A 305 2.12 0.92 -10.30
C SER A 305 0.73 0.63 -9.68
N PHE A 306 0.12 1.67 -9.13
CA PHE A 306 -1.17 1.53 -8.45
C PHE A 306 -2.25 1.12 -9.46
N PRO A 307 -3.11 0.13 -9.16
CA PRO A 307 -4.30 -0.15 -9.96
C PRO A 307 -5.11 1.14 -10.19
N ALA A 308 -5.67 1.30 -11.40
CA ALA A 308 -6.35 2.54 -11.79
C ALA A 308 -7.57 2.87 -10.91
N ARG A 309 -8.16 1.88 -10.26
CA ARG A 309 -9.27 2.05 -9.30
C ARG A 309 -8.93 2.91 -8.09
N PHE A 310 -7.66 2.99 -7.68
CA PHE A 310 -7.25 3.75 -6.50
C PHE A 310 -6.84 5.17 -6.88
N GLY A 311 -7.30 6.16 -6.18
CA GLY A 311 -6.98 7.58 -6.37
C GLY A 311 -6.76 8.33 -5.07
N GLY A 312 -6.54 9.64 -5.15
CA GLY A 312 -6.58 10.56 -4.02
C GLY A 312 -5.35 10.54 -3.09
N ARG A 313 -4.30 9.74 -3.38
CA ARG A 313 -3.05 9.69 -2.58
C ARG A 313 -1.83 9.55 -3.49
N LEU A 314 -0.62 9.92 -2.99
CA LEU A 314 0.58 10.06 -3.82
C LEU A 314 1.60 8.94 -3.68
N SER A 315 1.60 8.17 -2.57
CA SER A 315 2.77 7.39 -2.18
C SER A 315 2.57 5.89 -2.20
N SER A 316 1.48 5.40 -1.63
CA SER A 316 1.17 3.97 -1.59
C SER A 316 -0.32 3.71 -1.43
N VAL A 317 -0.70 2.45 -1.64
CA VAL A 317 -2.02 1.92 -1.28
C VAL A 317 -1.81 0.69 -0.40
N ILE A 318 -2.50 0.63 0.73
CA ILE A 318 -2.52 -0.50 1.66
C ILE A 318 -3.97 -0.97 1.74
N ASP A 319 -4.27 -2.13 1.14
CA ASP A 319 -5.61 -2.72 1.13
C ASP A 319 -5.67 -3.83 2.18
N VAL A 320 -6.36 -3.56 3.29
CA VAL A 320 -6.59 -4.51 4.38
C VAL A 320 -8.00 -5.08 4.24
N ARG A 321 -8.08 -6.41 4.13
CA ARG A 321 -9.34 -7.15 4.05
C ARG A 321 -9.58 -7.93 5.31
N THR A 322 -10.78 -7.83 5.87
CA THR A 322 -11.20 -8.59 7.05
C THR A 322 -11.74 -9.98 6.68
N ASN A 323 -11.74 -10.90 7.64
CA ASN A 323 -12.33 -12.23 7.51
C ASN A 323 -13.83 -12.14 7.19
N ASP A 324 -14.32 -13.04 6.34
CA ASP A 324 -15.74 -13.09 5.94
C ASP A 324 -16.58 -13.93 6.91
N GLY A 325 -15.93 -14.66 7.84
CA GLY A 325 -16.54 -15.57 8.79
C GLY A 325 -16.81 -16.97 8.23
N ASP A 326 -16.74 -17.99 9.09
CA ASP A 326 -16.96 -19.38 8.72
C ASP A 326 -18.47 -19.65 8.54
N MET A 327 -18.86 -20.20 7.38
CA MET A 327 -20.25 -20.56 7.08
C MET A 327 -20.64 -21.96 7.58
N GLN A 328 -19.72 -22.74 8.15
CA GLN A 328 -19.93 -24.15 8.48
C GLN A 328 -19.86 -24.42 9.98
N LYS A 329 -18.87 -23.81 10.68
CA LYS A 329 -18.58 -24.07 12.08
C LYS A 329 -18.32 -22.78 12.86
N TYR A 330 -18.50 -22.84 14.16
CA TYR A 330 -18.11 -21.76 15.04
C TYR A 330 -16.64 -21.90 15.43
N HIS A 331 -15.91 -20.80 15.38
CA HIS A 331 -14.53 -20.68 15.79
C HIS A 331 -14.37 -19.42 16.63
N GLY A 332 -13.39 -19.48 17.53
CA GLY A 332 -13.06 -18.31 18.32
C GLY A 332 -11.56 -18.26 18.66
N THR A 333 -11.12 -17.04 18.90
CA THR A 333 -9.78 -16.78 19.43
C THR A 333 -9.91 -15.79 20.58
N PHE A 334 -9.33 -16.13 21.70
CA PHE A 334 -9.22 -15.25 22.86
C PHE A 334 -7.74 -15.06 23.18
N SER A 335 -7.33 -13.81 23.39
CA SER A 335 -5.95 -13.45 23.72
C SER A 335 -5.90 -12.47 24.87
N ILE A 336 -4.97 -12.73 25.83
CA ILE A 336 -4.61 -11.79 26.89
C ILE A 336 -3.11 -11.54 26.79
N GLY A 337 -2.72 -10.30 26.56
CA GLY A 337 -1.34 -9.84 26.57
C GLY A 337 -1.05 -8.93 27.76
N LEU A 338 0.13 -8.32 27.74
CA LEU A 338 0.55 -7.42 28.81
C LEU A 338 -0.32 -6.17 28.93
N LEU A 339 -0.74 -5.57 27.80
CA LEU A 339 -1.51 -4.32 27.77
C LEU A 339 -2.89 -4.44 27.13
N THR A 340 -3.17 -5.52 26.41
CA THR A 340 -4.42 -5.65 25.64
C THR A 340 -5.04 -7.02 25.81
N SER A 341 -6.37 -7.07 25.76
CA SER A 341 -7.13 -8.31 25.60
C SER A 341 -7.93 -8.24 24.31
N LYS A 342 -8.02 -9.39 23.64
CA LYS A 342 -8.70 -9.53 22.33
C LYS A 342 -9.59 -10.75 22.33
N ILE A 343 -10.71 -10.62 21.63
CA ILE A 343 -11.61 -11.73 21.29
C ILE A 343 -11.99 -11.64 19.82
N ASN A 344 -11.99 -12.76 19.14
CA ASN A 344 -12.55 -12.91 17.80
C ASN A 344 -13.48 -14.12 17.80
N LEU A 345 -14.70 -13.95 17.31
CA LEU A 345 -15.70 -14.99 17.18
C LEU A 345 -16.24 -14.99 15.75
N GLU A 346 -16.34 -16.16 15.17
CA GLU A 346 -16.88 -16.32 13.83
C GLU A 346 -17.69 -17.60 13.72
N GLY A 347 -18.65 -17.61 12.80
CA GLY A 347 -19.48 -18.80 12.60
C GLY A 347 -20.71 -18.54 11.73
N PRO A 348 -21.50 -19.60 11.48
CA PRO A 348 -22.72 -19.50 10.69
C PRO A 348 -23.89 -18.88 11.49
N ILE A 349 -24.56 -17.88 10.92
CA ILE A 349 -25.92 -17.51 11.31
C ILE A 349 -26.90 -18.46 10.62
N ILE A 350 -26.70 -18.68 9.30
CA ILE A 350 -27.40 -19.68 8.52
C ILE A 350 -26.35 -20.55 7.82
N LYS A 351 -26.26 -21.82 8.21
CA LYS A 351 -25.24 -22.75 7.71
C LYS A 351 -25.20 -22.79 6.17
N GLY A 352 -24.02 -22.54 5.60
CA GLY A 352 -23.78 -22.51 4.15
C GLY A 352 -24.32 -21.28 3.42
N LYS A 353 -24.98 -20.32 4.11
CA LYS A 353 -25.55 -19.12 3.48
C LYS A 353 -25.10 -17.82 4.16
N THR A 354 -25.08 -17.76 5.49
CA THR A 354 -24.79 -16.53 6.20
C THR A 354 -23.77 -16.79 7.30
N SER A 355 -22.68 -16.05 7.28
CA SER A 355 -21.66 -16.07 8.33
C SER A 355 -21.51 -14.71 8.99
N PHE A 356 -20.95 -14.72 10.19
CA PHE A 356 -20.50 -13.51 10.88
C PHE A 356 -19.04 -13.66 11.33
N ASN A 357 -18.35 -12.53 11.46
CA ASN A 357 -17.09 -12.39 12.18
C ASN A 357 -17.21 -11.15 13.06
N ILE A 358 -16.94 -11.30 14.36
CA ILE A 358 -16.94 -10.21 15.33
C ILE A 358 -15.64 -10.28 16.10
N SER A 359 -14.92 -9.16 16.17
CA SER A 359 -13.75 -9.03 17.01
C SER A 359 -13.82 -7.78 17.88
N ALA A 360 -13.27 -7.88 19.07
CA ALA A 360 -13.10 -6.77 19.99
C ALA A 360 -11.72 -6.81 20.63
N ARG A 361 -11.13 -5.64 20.83
CA ARG A 361 -9.87 -5.44 21.55
C ARG A 361 -10.03 -4.27 22.50
N ARG A 362 -9.44 -4.36 23.71
CA ARG A 362 -9.29 -3.25 24.65
C ARG A 362 -7.92 -3.27 25.30
N SER A 363 -7.33 -2.09 25.45
CA SER A 363 -6.16 -1.91 26.34
C SER A 363 -6.63 -1.59 27.75
N TYR A 364 -5.79 -1.89 28.74
CA TYR A 364 -6.09 -1.66 30.15
C TYR A 364 -4.93 -0.97 30.89
N LEU A 365 -4.22 -0.07 30.19
CA LEU A 365 -3.17 0.73 30.78
C LEU A 365 -3.69 1.59 31.93
N ASP A 366 -4.92 2.08 31.82
CA ASP A 366 -5.67 2.78 32.86
C ASP A 366 -5.77 1.97 34.18
N LEU A 367 -6.01 0.66 34.08
CA LEU A 367 -6.12 -0.22 35.25
C LEU A 367 -4.75 -0.55 35.84
N LEU A 368 -3.72 -0.76 34.99
CA LEU A 368 -2.38 -1.11 35.42
C LEU A 368 -1.64 0.06 36.06
N ALA A 369 -1.87 1.29 35.62
CA ALA A 369 -1.22 2.49 36.14
C ALA A 369 -1.82 2.96 37.47
N LYS A 370 -3.11 2.70 37.69
CA LYS A 370 -3.88 3.21 38.84
C LYS A 370 -3.22 3.00 40.23
N PRO A 371 -2.61 1.82 40.54
CA PRO A 371 -1.97 1.60 41.85
C PRO A 371 -0.71 2.45 42.09
N PHE A 372 -0.15 3.06 41.03
CA PHE A 372 1.11 3.82 41.08
C PHE A 372 0.90 5.34 40.95
N MET A 373 -0.36 5.79 40.91
CA MET A 373 -0.69 7.22 40.80
C MET A 373 -0.82 7.86 42.18
N PRO A 374 -0.42 9.14 42.35
CA PRO A 374 -0.78 9.94 43.51
C PRO A 374 -2.29 10.09 43.64
N ASP A 375 -2.77 10.37 44.86
CA ASP A 375 -4.22 10.49 45.15
C ASP A 375 -4.85 11.72 44.48
N ASP A 376 -4.08 12.76 44.28
CA ASP A 376 -4.48 14.04 43.69
C ASP A 376 -4.29 14.13 42.16
N GLU A 377 -3.56 13.20 41.59
CA GLU A 377 -3.33 13.12 40.14
C GLU A 377 -3.91 11.83 39.57
N LYS A 378 -4.83 11.91 38.63
CA LYS A 378 -5.44 10.76 37.96
C LYS A 378 -5.22 10.84 36.47
N TYR A 379 -4.36 9.98 35.96
CA TYR A 379 -4.16 9.79 34.51
C TYR A 379 -4.84 8.52 34.07
N SER A 380 -5.62 8.60 33.01
CA SER A 380 -6.28 7.42 32.41
C SER A 380 -6.03 7.41 30.91
N TYR A 381 -5.55 6.29 30.43
CA TYR A 381 -5.46 6.04 29.00
C TYR A 381 -5.91 4.62 28.67
N TYR A 382 -6.83 4.52 27.73
CA TYR A 382 -7.21 3.26 27.13
C TYR A 382 -7.67 3.46 25.69
N PHE A 383 -7.59 2.41 24.90
CA PHE A 383 -8.23 2.34 23.59
C PHE A 383 -9.02 1.05 23.44
N TYR A 384 -9.94 1.04 22.49
CA TYR A 384 -10.67 -0.15 22.10
C TYR A 384 -10.95 -0.14 20.60
N ASP A 385 -11.11 -1.36 20.05
CA ASP A 385 -11.52 -1.64 18.68
C ASP A 385 -12.65 -2.65 18.68
N MET A 386 -13.59 -2.45 17.78
CA MET A 386 -14.67 -3.39 17.49
C MET A 386 -14.81 -3.53 15.98
N ASN A 387 -14.76 -4.76 15.50
CA ASN A 387 -15.04 -5.11 14.10
C ASN A 387 -16.23 -6.07 14.09
N ALA A 388 -17.15 -5.86 13.15
CA ALA A 388 -18.24 -6.78 12.90
C ALA A 388 -18.44 -6.91 11.38
N LYS A 389 -18.59 -8.13 10.88
CA LYS A 389 -18.88 -8.40 9.48
C LYS A 389 -19.90 -9.51 9.35
N ILE A 390 -20.87 -9.28 8.49
CA ILE A 390 -21.86 -10.28 8.09
C ILE A 390 -21.69 -10.50 6.59
N ASN A 391 -21.65 -11.77 6.20
CA ASN A 391 -21.54 -12.19 4.81
C ASN A 391 -22.74 -13.07 4.48
N HIS A 392 -23.53 -12.68 3.48
CA HIS A 392 -24.71 -13.42 3.03
C HIS A 392 -24.61 -13.79 1.56
N LYS A 393 -24.74 -15.09 1.28
CA LYS A 393 -24.80 -15.65 -0.06
C LYS A 393 -26.26 -15.83 -0.49
N PHE A 394 -26.77 -14.94 -1.35
CA PHE A 394 -28.12 -15.08 -1.92
C PHE A 394 -28.16 -16.22 -2.97
N SER A 395 -27.13 -16.31 -3.82
CA SER A 395 -26.99 -17.34 -4.84
C SER A 395 -25.50 -17.52 -5.18
N ASP A 396 -25.19 -18.42 -6.12
CA ASP A 396 -23.81 -18.57 -6.64
C ASP A 396 -23.32 -17.35 -7.42
N ARG A 397 -24.23 -16.45 -7.83
CA ARG A 397 -23.92 -15.21 -8.55
C ARG A 397 -24.04 -13.94 -7.70
N SER A 398 -24.63 -14.02 -6.51
CA SER A 398 -24.92 -12.85 -5.71
C SER A 398 -24.54 -13.03 -4.24
N ARG A 399 -23.71 -12.15 -3.73
CA ARG A 399 -23.23 -12.14 -2.33
C ARG A 399 -23.16 -10.72 -1.79
N MET A 400 -23.56 -10.54 -0.56
CA MET A 400 -23.56 -9.25 0.13
C MET A 400 -22.72 -9.33 1.41
N PHE A 401 -21.99 -8.27 1.69
CA PHE A 401 -21.22 -8.09 2.91
C PHE A 401 -21.63 -6.80 3.58
N LEU A 402 -21.87 -6.87 4.87
CA LEU A 402 -22.06 -5.71 5.73
C LEU A 402 -20.93 -5.70 6.75
N SER A 403 -20.14 -4.62 6.79
CA SER A 403 -18.99 -4.48 7.66
C SER A 403 -19.10 -3.21 8.50
N ALA A 404 -18.72 -3.29 9.77
CA ALA A 404 -18.63 -2.15 10.67
C ALA A 404 -17.31 -2.22 11.46
N TYR A 405 -16.67 -1.08 11.61
CA TYR A 405 -15.51 -0.89 12.48
C TYR A 405 -15.73 0.36 13.34
N HIS A 406 -15.41 0.25 14.62
CA HIS A 406 -15.35 1.37 15.55
C HIS A 406 -14.14 1.22 16.45
N GLY A 407 -13.24 2.22 16.44
CA GLY A 407 -12.08 2.28 17.31
C GLY A 407 -11.93 3.68 17.90
N LYS A 408 -11.63 3.75 19.20
CA LYS A 408 -11.46 5.02 19.91
C LYS A 408 -10.37 4.92 20.96
N ASP A 409 -9.55 5.98 21.03
CA ASP A 409 -8.63 6.28 22.11
C ASP A 409 -9.26 7.27 23.08
N HIS A 410 -8.97 7.10 24.34
CA HIS A 410 -9.38 7.99 25.41
C HIS A 410 -8.21 8.27 26.34
N PHE A 411 -7.87 9.53 26.47
CA PHE A 411 -6.90 10.03 27.44
C PHE A 411 -7.59 11.03 28.36
N ALA A 412 -7.40 10.88 29.66
CA ALA A 412 -7.88 11.83 30.66
C ALA A 412 -6.75 12.14 31.64
N ALA A 413 -6.65 13.37 32.02
CA ALA A 413 -5.77 13.87 33.06
C ALA A 413 -6.60 14.76 34.00
N ASP A 414 -6.79 14.29 35.23
CA ASP A 414 -7.50 15.03 36.29
C ASP A 414 -6.51 15.34 37.41
N TYR A 415 -6.39 16.62 37.74
CA TYR A 415 -5.66 17.09 38.88
C TYR A 415 -6.64 17.71 39.86
N ASP A 416 -6.69 17.23 41.10
CA ASP A 416 -7.59 17.67 42.17
C ASP A 416 -6.70 18.13 43.35
N GLY A 417 -6.01 19.26 43.15
CA GLY A 417 -5.18 19.87 44.17
C GLY A 417 -6.01 20.71 45.09
N ASN A 418 -6.16 20.38 46.36
CA ASN A 418 -6.93 21.05 47.40
C ASN A 418 -8.34 21.52 46.92
N THR A 419 -9.17 21.98 47.81
CA THR A 419 -10.55 22.46 47.52
C THR A 419 -10.62 23.58 46.48
N ASP A 420 -9.52 24.25 46.21
CA ASP A 420 -9.49 25.52 45.51
C ASP A 420 -8.99 25.43 44.05
N PHE A 421 -8.33 24.31 43.63
CA PHE A 421 -7.83 24.14 42.28
C PHE A 421 -8.18 22.77 41.67
N LYS A 422 -8.91 22.81 40.56
CA LYS A 422 -9.24 21.58 39.78
C LYS A 422 -8.92 21.81 38.33
N ASP A 423 -8.13 20.89 37.77
CA ASP A 423 -7.81 20.89 36.35
C ASP A 423 -8.17 19.53 35.73
N ARG A 424 -8.89 19.56 34.63
CA ARG A 424 -9.31 18.36 33.88
C ARG A 424 -9.05 18.53 32.42
N SER A 425 -8.40 17.57 31.85
CA SER A 425 -8.17 17.49 30.41
C SER A 425 -8.56 16.14 29.90
N ASN A 426 -9.50 16.09 28.95
CA ASN A 426 -9.93 14.88 28.27
C ASN A 426 -9.63 15.02 26.79
N MET A 427 -9.02 13.99 26.21
CA MET A 427 -8.72 13.89 24.78
C MET A 427 -9.25 12.59 24.24
N GLY A 428 -9.97 12.64 23.13
CA GLY A 428 -10.49 11.46 22.45
C GLY A 428 -10.28 11.53 20.96
N TRP A 429 -9.93 10.39 20.32
CA TRP A 429 -9.86 10.29 18.86
C TRP A 429 -10.18 8.90 18.38
N GLY A 430 -10.65 8.80 17.13
CA GLY A 430 -10.96 7.48 16.57
C GLY A 430 -11.73 7.52 15.27
N ASN A 431 -11.99 6.33 14.73
CA ASN A 431 -12.72 6.14 13.48
C ASN A 431 -14.00 5.32 13.70
N THR A 432 -15.03 5.66 12.93
CA THR A 432 -16.22 4.82 12.74
C THR A 432 -16.42 4.58 11.26
N ILE A 433 -16.41 3.32 10.83
CA ILE A 433 -16.57 2.92 9.44
C ILE A 433 -17.72 1.93 9.35
N VAL A 434 -18.64 2.17 8.43
CA VAL A 434 -19.71 1.22 8.08
C VAL A 434 -19.74 1.08 6.58
N SER A 435 -19.77 -0.15 6.07
CA SER A 435 -19.84 -0.39 4.63
C SER A 435 -20.77 -1.54 4.27
N ALA A 436 -21.50 -1.36 3.18
CA ALA A 436 -22.26 -2.40 2.53
C ALA A 436 -21.68 -2.65 1.15
N ARG A 437 -21.38 -3.90 0.85
CA ARG A 437 -20.77 -4.32 -0.41
C ARG A 437 -21.58 -5.44 -1.03
N TRP A 438 -21.86 -5.30 -2.32
CA TRP A 438 -22.59 -6.27 -3.10
C TRP A 438 -21.78 -6.73 -4.30
N ASN A 439 -21.55 -8.05 -4.37
CA ASN A 439 -20.90 -8.71 -5.50
C ASN A 439 -21.93 -9.38 -6.38
N TYR A 440 -21.82 -9.18 -7.69
CA TYR A 440 -22.74 -9.79 -8.65
C TYR A 440 -22.03 -10.28 -9.93
N ILE A 441 -22.28 -11.52 -10.31
CA ILE A 441 -21.81 -12.13 -11.56
C ILE A 441 -22.90 -11.99 -12.61
N PHE A 442 -22.75 -11.07 -13.56
CA PHE A 442 -23.69 -10.89 -14.68
C PHE A 442 -23.65 -12.08 -15.64
N ASN A 443 -22.46 -12.48 -16.02
CA ASN A 443 -22.18 -13.63 -16.87
C ASN A 443 -20.75 -14.13 -16.58
N ASN A 444 -20.32 -15.19 -17.31
CA ASN A 444 -19.01 -15.81 -17.08
C ASN A 444 -17.80 -14.88 -17.34
N ARG A 445 -17.99 -13.71 -17.96
CA ARG A 445 -16.94 -12.75 -18.30
C ARG A 445 -17.04 -11.44 -17.56
N LEU A 446 -18.18 -11.12 -16.94
CA LEU A 446 -18.45 -9.85 -16.29
C LEU A 446 -18.90 -10.03 -14.84
N PHE A 447 -18.10 -9.50 -13.95
CA PHE A 447 -18.35 -9.42 -12.51
C PHE A 447 -18.43 -7.94 -12.08
N SER A 448 -19.27 -7.64 -11.10
CA SER A 448 -19.31 -6.31 -10.47
C SER A 448 -19.17 -6.37 -8.95
N ASN A 449 -18.66 -5.30 -8.42
CA ASN A 449 -18.59 -5.02 -7.00
C ASN A 449 -19.13 -3.60 -6.74
N THR A 450 -20.22 -3.48 -6.02
CA THR A 450 -20.80 -2.20 -5.59
C THR A 450 -20.57 -2.02 -4.11
N THR A 451 -20.05 -0.87 -3.69
CA THR A 451 -19.76 -0.55 -2.30
C THR A 451 -20.39 0.80 -1.95
N VAL A 452 -21.10 0.84 -0.83
CA VAL A 452 -21.54 2.07 -0.17
C VAL A 452 -20.88 2.11 1.18
N SER A 453 -20.29 3.25 1.57
CA SER A 453 -19.68 3.35 2.89
C SER A 453 -19.87 4.72 3.54
N TYR A 454 -19.88 4.68 4.87
CA TYR A 454 -19.79 5.82 5.76
C TYR A 454 -18.50 5.71 6.55
N ASN A 455 -17.75 6.80 6.63
CA ASN A 455 -16.53 6.91 7.43
C ASN A 455 -16.54 8.22 8.21
N ASN A 456 -16.21 8.15 9.47
CA ASN A 456 -16.08 9.32 10.35
C ASN A 456 -14.82 9.20 11.19
N TYR A 457 -13.92 10.15 11.05
CA TYR A 457 -12.80 10.36 11.95
C TYR A 457 -13.06 11.59 12.80
N LEU A 458 -12.81 11.49 14.08
CA LEU A 458 -13.03 12.53 15.05
C LEU A 458 -11.86 12.63 16.01
N PHE A 459 -11.48 13.85 16.32
CA PHE A 459 -10.57 14.23 17.40
C PHE A 459 -11.23 15.32 18.25
N ASP A 460 -11.26 15.12 19.56
CA ASP A 460 -11.82 16.06 20.51
C ASP A 460 -10.89 16.27 21.71
N VAL A 461 -10.78 17.51 22.18
CA VAL A 461 -10.11 17.90 23.43
C VAL A 461 -11.04 18.77 24.24
N ASN A 462 -11.24 18.40 25.49
CA ASN A 462 -11.98 19.18 26.44
C ASN A 462 -11.08 19.49 27.63
N ALA A 463 -10.76 20.76 27.81
CA ALA A 463 -10.01 21.25 28.95
C ALA A 463 -10.91 22.09 29.87
N TYR A 464 -10.82 21.85 31.15
CA TYR A 464 -11.58 22.52 32.16
C TYR A 464 -10.67 22.85 33.33
N THR A 465 -10.58 24.15 33.69
CA THR A 465 -9.86 24.65 34.86
C THR A 465 -10.84 25.40 35.78
N ASN A 466 -10.81 25.07 37.02
CA ASN A 466 -11.54 25.78 38.07
C ASN A 466 -10.57 26.18 39.16
N ASN A 467 -10.42 27.48 39.35
CA ASN A 467 -9.49 28.04 40.30
C ASN A 467 -10.26 28.96 41.28
N GLN A 468 -10.16 28.65 42.57
CA GLN A 468 -10.78 29.40 43.61
C GLN A 468 -9.69 29.90 44.55
N TYR A 469 -9.64 31.20 44.83
CA TYR A 469 -8.71 31.76 45.78
C TYR A 469 -9.35 32.90 46.56
N SER A 470 -8.86 33.12 47.80
CA SER A 470 -9.31 34.18 48.63
C SER A 470 -8.39 35.40 48.49
N THR A 471 -8.96 36.57 48.31
CA THR A 471 -8.20 37.81 48.31
C THR A 471 -7.75 38.17 49.74
N GLY A 472 -6.70 39.03 49.88
CA GLY A 472 -6.29 39.54 51.18
C GLY A 472 -7.38 40.32 51.94
N ALA A 473 -8.47 40.71 51.27
CA ALA A 473 -9.66 41.34 51.84
C ALA A 473 -10.76 40.34 52.20
N GLY A 474 -10.55 39.00 52.03
CA GLY A 474 -11.49 37.95 52.37
C GLY A 474 -12.53 37.64 51.30
N ALA A 475 -12.53 38.32 50.13
CA ALA A 475 -13.41 38.00 49.02
C ALA A 475 -12.97 36.70 48.32
N ILE A 476 -13.92 35.86 47.94
CA ILE A 476 -13.69 34.59 47.19
C ILE A 476 -13.79 34.89 45.71
N ILE A 477 -12.69 34.69 44.99
CA ILE A 477 -12.65 34.77 43.55
C ILE A 477 -12.70 33.33 42.95
N LEU A 478 -13.63 33.12 42.05
CA LEU A 478 -13.80 31.85 41.32
C LEU A 478 -13.61 32.10 39.83
N ASN A 479 -12.54 31.56 39.28
CA ASN A 479 -12.23 31.61 37.86
C ASN A 479 -12.45 30.25 37.21
N ARG A 480 -13.35 30.17 36.23
CA ARG A 480 -13.62 28.97 35.45
C ARG A 480 -13.25 29.21 33.99
N TYR A 481 -12.44 28.31 33.49
CA TYR A 481 -12.11 28.25 32.08
C TYR A 481 -12.49 26.88 31.52
N SER A 482 -13.21 26.85 30.40
CA SER A 482 -13.52 25.64 29.69
C SER A 482 -13.19 25.86 28.21
N SER A 483 -12.46 24.93 27.60
CA SER A 483 -12.16 24.98 26.18
C SER A 483 -12.46 23.63 25.54
N ASN A 484 -13.29 23.66 24.52
CA ASN A 484 -13.64 22.49 23.72
C ASN A 484 -13.08 22.69 22.32
N TYR A 485 -12.14 21.82 21.95
CA TYR A 485 -11.57 21.76 20.61
C TYR A 485 -12.10 20.51 19.89
N HIS A 486 -12.46 20.68 18.62
CA HIS A 486 -13.04 19.62 17.82
C HIS A 486 -12.51 19.67 16.38
N SER A 487 -12.03 18.54 15.87
CA SER A 487 -11.56 18.38 14.49
C SER A 487 -12.00 17.03 13.92
N GLY A 488 -12.31 17.00 12.62
CA GLY A 488 -12.71 15.73 12.02
C GLY A 488 -13.02 15.80 10.53
N ILE A 489 -13.23 14.61 9.98
CA ILE A 489 -13.67 14.41 8.59
C ILE A 489 -14.73 13.32 8.56
N THR A 490 -15.81 13.59 7.84
CA THR A 490 -16.89 12.62 7.61
C THR A 490 -17.08 12.42 6.11
N ASP A 491 -17.10 11.16 5.68
CA ASP A 491 -17.25 10.76 4.28
C ASP A 491 -18.47 9.88 4.07
N TRP A 492 -19.11 10.08 2.93
CA TRP A 492 -20.09 9.17 2.34
C TRP A 492 -19.62 8.79 0.96
N SER A 493 -19.49 7.50 0.69
CA SER A 493 -19.00 7.04 -0.61
C SER A 493 -19.93 6.02 -1.25
N TYR A 494 -19.98 6.10 -2.59
CA TYR A 494 -20.54 5.09 -3.47
C TYR A 494 -19.51 4.74 -4.53
N GLN A 495 -19.23 3.47 -4.74
CA GLN A 495 -18.31 2.98 -5.75
C GLN A 495 -18.88 1.74 -6.43
N ILE A 496 -18.74 1.68 -7.74
CA ILE A 496 -19.02 0.48 -8.54
C ILE A 496 -17.83 0.15 -9.41
N ASP A 497 -17.39 -1.09 -9.32
CA ASP A 497 -16.25 -1.65 -10.04
C ASP A 497 -16.73 -2.81 -10.90
N PHE A 498 -16.22 -2.91 -12.11
CA PHE A 498 -16.45 -4.01 -13.03
C PHE A 498 -15.14 -4.72 -13.34
N ASP A 499 -15.20 -6.04 -13.43
CA ASP A 499 -14.10 -6.93 -13.81
C ASP A 499 -14.57 -7.70 -15.04
N TYR A 500 -13.97 -7.42 -16.21
CA TYR A 500 -14.42 -7.91 -17.50
C TYR A 500 -13.29 -8.65 -18.25
N ASN A 501 -13.53 -9.89 -18.56
CA ASN A 501 -12.60 -10.79 -19.25
C ASN A 501 -13.12 -11.15 -20.67
N PRO A 502 -13.03 -10.26 -21.65
CA PRO A 502 -13.57 -10.48 -23.00
C PRO A 502 -12.84 -11.59 -23.74
N THR A 503 -11.51 -11.67 -23.57
CA THR A 503 -10.62 -12.65 -24.22
C THR A 503 -9.52 -13.08 -23.27
N PRO A 504 -8.79 -14.15 -23.54
CA PRO A 504 -7.65 -14.58 -22.71
C PRO A 504 -6.48 -13.58 -22.66
N ALA A 505 -6.43 -12.65 -23.61
CA ALA A 505 -5.38 -11.62 -23.68
C ALA A 505 -5.71 -10.36 -22.90
N HIS A 506 -6.99 -10.06 -22.69
CA HIS A 506 -7.46 -8.82 -22.07
C HIS A 506 -8.20 -9.10 -20.76
N HIS A 507 -7.76 -8.43 -19.70
CA HIS A 507 -8.45 -8.37 -18.42
C HIS A 507 -8.70 -6.90 -18.08
N ILE A 508 -9.92 -6.45 -18.38
CA ILE A 508 -10.34 -5.04 -18.29
C ILE A 508 -11.05 -4.81 -16.96
N LYS A 509 -10.62 -3.79 -16.24
CA LYS A 509 -11.31 -3.29 -15.06
C LYS A 509 -11.71 -1.86 -15.29
N PHE A 510 -12.94 -1.51 -14.95
CA PHE A 510 -13.44 -0.15 -15.06
C PHE A 510 -14.46 0.11 -13.97
N GLY A 511 -14.68 1.38 -13.68
CA GLY A 511 -15.63 1.73 -12.64
C GLY A 511 -15.75 3.22 -12.45
N THR A 512 -16.65 3.59 -11.54
CA THR A 512 -16.87 4.97 -11.13
C THR A 512 -17.14 5.05 -9.65
N GLY A 513 -16.82 6.19 -9.05
CA GLY A 513 -17.03 6.45 -7.64
C GLY A 513 -17.48 7.89 -7.40
N TYR A 514 -18.22 8.06 -6.33
CA TYR A 514 -18.61 9.36 -5.79
C TYR A 514 -18.29 9.37 -4.29
N LEU A 515 -17.64 10.45 -3.83
CA LEU A 515 -17.27 10.64 -2.46
C LEU A 515 -17.67 12.05 -2.01
N PHE A 516 -18.48 12.13 -0.97
CA PHE A 516 -18.85 13.38 -0.33
C PHE A 516 -18.08 13.53 0.96
N HIS A 517 -17.32 14.61 1.10
CA HIS A 517 -16.52 14.94 2.27
C HIS A 517 -17.14 16.11 3.05
N ARG A 518 -17.13 15.99 4.36
CA ARG A 518 -17.42 17.08 5.30
C ARG A 518 -16.24 17.24 6.24
N PHE A 519 -15.50 18.31 6.08
CA PHE A 519 -14.34 18.66 6.92
C PHE A 519 -14.73 19.60 8.05
N GLN A 520 -14.16 19.38 9.21
CA GLN A 520 -14.21 20.28 10.37
C GLN A 520 -12.77 20.43 10.90
N PRO A 521 -11.91 21.21 10.22
CA PRO A 521 -10.48 21.22 10.52
C PRO A 521 -10.11 21.84 11.87
N ASP A 522 -10.89 22.80 12.36
CA ASP A 522 -10.52 23.54 13.58
C ASP A 522 -11.76 24.24 14.14
N VAL A 523 -12.40 23.65 15.15
CA VAL A 523 -13.55 24.21 15.85
C VAL A 523 -13.21 24.36 17.32
N THR A 524 -13.08 25.56 17.80
CA THR A 524 -12.80 25.86 19.20
C THR A 524 -13.95 26.67 19.81
N THR A 525 -14.41 26.24 20.97
CA THR A 525 -15.34 26.98 21.80
C THR A 525 -14.74 27.12 23.19
N SER A 526 -14.55 28.35 23.66
CA SER A 526 -14.01 28.61 25.00
C SER A 526 -15.00 29.45 25.81
N VAL A 527 -15.22 29.04 27.05
CA VAL A 527 -16.08 29.73 28.02
C VAL A 527 -15.20 30.20 29.17
N ILE A 528 -15.29 31.44 29.48
CA ILE A 528 -14.61 32.07 30.64
C ILE A 528 -15.72 32.60 31.56
N SER A 529 -15.70 32.19 32.81
CA SER A 529 -16.64 32.66 33.85
C SER A 529 -15.88 32.99 35.09
N ASP A 530 -15.92 34.28 35.45
CA ASP A 530 -15.25 34.84 36.64
C ASP A 530 -16.34 35.33 37.59
N LYS A 531 -16.19 35.02 38.89
CA LYS A 531 -17.11 35.43 39.94
C LYS A 531 -16.33 35.91 41.16
N THR A 532 -16.82 36.98 41.81
CA THR A 532 -16.35 37.43 43.07
C THR A 532 -17.52 37.41 44.06
N ASP A 533 -17.40 36.70 45.20
CA ASP A 533 -18.44 36.54 46.21
C ASP A 533 -19.83 36.19 45.63
N ASN A 534 -19.87 35.24 44.68
CA ASN A 534 -21.05 34.83 43.89
C ASN A 534 -21.60 35.88 42.92
N ARG A 535 -21.00 37.05 42.80
CA ARG A 535 -21.35 38.01 41.75
C ARG A 535 -20.64 37.63 40.46
N ILE A 536 -21.35 37.61 39.36
CA ILE A 536 -20.77 37.36 38.04
C ILE A 536 -20.06 38.62 37.55
N ASP A 537 -18.72 38.56 37.46
CA ASP A 537 -17.90 39.65 36.94
C ASP A 537 -17.73 39.51 35.44
N ARG A 538 -17.63 38.25 34.95
CA ARG A 538 -17.47 37.92 33.55
C ARG A 538 -18.10 36.57 33.26
N ASP A 539 -18.89 36.48 32.18
CA ASP A 539 -19.39 35.22 31.61
C ASP A 539 -19.41 35.40 30.10
N THR A 540 -18.41 34.84 29.44
CA THR A 540 -18.22 35.09 28.00
C THR A 540 -17.88 33.78 27.28
N THR A 541 -18.56 33.53 26.15
CA THR A 541 -18.26 32.43 25.26
C THR A 541 -17.59 32.94 24.00
N TYR A 542 -16.42 32.41 23.72
CA TYR A 542 -15.67 32.68 22.49
C TYR A 542 -15.84 31.50 21.50
N HIS A 543 -16.17 31.82 20.28
CA HIS A 543 -16.16 30.87 19.16
C HIS A 543 -15.06 31.28 18.19
N ASN A 544 -14.28 30.32 17.72
CA ASN A 544 -13.35 30.58 16.63
C ASN A 544 -14.12 31.00 15.38
N ALA A 545 -13.77 32.14 14.78
CA ALA A 545 -14.41 32.67 13.57
C ALA A 545 -14.30 31.73 12.34
N ASN A 546 -13.43 30.76 12.38
CA ASN A 546 -13.21 29.75 11.32
C ASN A 546 -14.06 28.48 11.48
N ASN A 547 -15.13 28.52 12.28
CA ASN A 547 -16.04 27.40 12.57
C ASN A 547 -16.81 26.88 11.33
N SER A 548 -16.35 27.15 10.12
CA SER A 548 -17.02 26.76 8.91
C SER A 548 -16.68 25.31 8.51
N ARG A 549 -17.72 24.49 8.45
CA ARG A 549 -17.63 23.18 7.80
C ARG A 549 -17.32 23.36 6.31
N ILE A 550 -16.34 22.61 5.81
CA ILE A 550 -16.00 22.63 4.39
C ILE A 550 -16.58 21.35 3.77
N HIS A 551 -17.40 21.52 2.75
CA HIS A 551 -17.95 20.41 1.98
C HIS A 551 -17.19 20.26 0.66
N ALA A 552 -16.91 19.02 0.29
CA ALA A 552 -16.30 18.72 -0.99
C ALA A 552 -16.92 17.48 -1.63
N HIS A 553 -16.91 17.46 -2.95
CA HIS A 553 -17.45 16.37 -3.78
C HIS A 553 -16.33 15.84 -4.67
N GLU A 554 -16.04 14.57 -4.59
CA GLU A 554 -15.09 13.89 -5.47
C GLU A 554 -15.82 12.89 -6.35
N VAL A 555 -15.69 13.04 -7.66
CA VAL A 555 -16.20 12.10 -8.67
C VAL A 555 -14.99 11.46 -9.33
N THR A 556 -14.98 10.16 -9.43
CA THR A 556 -13.90 9.41 -10.07
C THR A 556 -14.45 8.47 -11.14
N ALA A 557 -13.66 8.26 -12.19
CA ALA A 557 -13.89 7.22 -13.17
C ALA A 557 -12.54 6.60 -13.56
N TYR A 558 -12.51 5.32 -13.80
CA TYR A 558 -11.28 4.67 -14.22
C TYR A 558 -11.53 3.53 -15.20
N ALA A 559 -10.50 3.25 -15.98
CA ALA A 559 -10.42 2.05 -16.80
C ALA A 559 -8.96 1.56 -16.82
N GLU A 560 -8.76 0.25 -16.76
CA GLU A 560 -7.45 -0.38 -16.92
C GLU A 560 -7.58 -1.68 -17.70
N ASP A 561 -6.60 -1.98 -18.55
CA ASP A 561 -6.51 -3.24 -19.25
C ASP A 561 -5.16 -3.92 -18.94
N ASN A 562 -5.24 -5.14 -18.45
CA ASN A 562 -4.11 -6.05 -18.28
C ASN A 562 -3.97 -6.87 -19.57
N PHE A 563 -3.16 -6.36 -20.50
CA PHE A 563 -3.01 -6.89 -21.85
C PHE A 563 -1.80 -7.80 -21.97
N LYS A 564 -2.03 -9.05 -22.40
CA LYS A 564 -1.01 -10.06 -22.62
C LYS A 564 -0.59 -10.09 -24.09
N ILE A 565 0.69 -9.79 -24.36
CA ILE A 565 1.28 -9.84 -25.70
C ILE A 565 2.22 -11.04 -25.79
N GLY A 566 1.78 -12.07 -26.48
CA GLY A 566 2.51 -13.35 -26.54
C GLY A 566 2.66 -13.99 -25.15
N SER A 567 3.74 -14.76 -24.95
CA SER A 567 4.00 -15.47 -23.69
C SER A 567 4.84 -14.65 -22.70
N ARG A 568 5.58 -13.64 -23.14
CA ARG A 568 6.63 -12.97 -22.35
C ARG A 568 6.28 -11.58 -21.89
N LEU A 569 5.46 -10.83 -22.64
CA LEU A 569 5.15 -9.43 -22.36
C LEU A 569 3.72 -9.28 -21.82
N ARG A 570 3.58 -8.57 -20.71
CA ARG A 570 2.29 -8.10 -20.19
C ARG A 570 2.37 -6.60 -19.96
N LEU A 571 1.35 -5.89 -20.37
CA LEU A 571 1.18 -4.46 -20.17
C LEU A 571 -0.06 -4.24 -19.29
N ASN A 572 0.01 -3.34 -18.34
CA ASN A 572 -1.15 -2.78 -17.68
C ASN A 572 -1.24 -1.31 -18.06
N LEU A 573 -2.29 -0.94 -18.75
CA LEU A 573 -2.57 0.41 -19.22
C LEU A 573 -3.79 0.91 -18.48
N GLY A 574 -3.61 1.84 -17.57
CA GLY A 574 -4.64 2.39 -16.73
C GLY A 574 -4.81 3.90 -16.89
N LEU A 575 -6.03 4.35 -16.78
CA LEU A 575 -6.40 5.76 -16.74
C LEU A 575 -7.36 6.00 -15.58
N HIS A 576 -7.02 6.95 -14.71
CA HIS A 576 -7.88 7.42 -13.64
C HIS A 576 -8.23 8.88 -13.87
N LEU A 577 -9.51 9.20 -13.90
CA LEU A 577 -10.06 10.55 -13.98
C LEU A 577 -10.65 10.90 -12.63
N SER A 578 -10.33 12.08 -12.10
CA SER A 578 -10.96 12.60 -10.88
C SER A 578 -11.35 14.07 -11.06
N LEU A 579 -12.55 14.40 -10.59
CA LEU A 579 -13.06 15.75 -10.45
C LEU A 579 -13.31 16.00 -8.96
N PHE A 580 -12.62 16.97 -8.39
CA PHE A 580 -12.81 17.39 -7.01
C PHE A 580 -13.38 18.81 -6.98
N HIS A 581 -14.58 18.95 -6.43
CA HIS A 581 -15.29 20.22 -6.25
C HIS A 581 -15.29 20.59 -4.78
N VAL A 582 -14.78 21.79 -4.47
CA VAL A 582 -14.73 22.31 -3.10
C VAL A 582 -14.90 23.82 -3.13
N GLN A 583 -15.80 24.36 -2.31
CA GLN A 583 -16.18 25.76 -2.39
C GLN A 583 -16.59 26.09 -3.85
N ASP A 584 -16.01 27.11 -4.48
CA ASP A 584 -16.28 27.48 -5.88
C ASP A 584 -15.16 26.99 -6.84
N GLN A 585 -14.37 25.98 -6.44
CA GLN A 585 -13.24 25.48 -7.23
C GLN A 585 -13.47 24.06 -7.74
N ASN A 586 -13.14 23.85 -9.01
CA ASN A 586 -13.14 22.54 -9.65
C ASN A 586 -11.71 22.12 -10.03
N TYR A 587 -11.28 20.96 -9.56
CA TYR A 587 -9.99 20.38 -9.87
C TYR A 587 -10.17 19.10 -10.66
N LEU A 588 -10.00 19.19 -11.98
CA LEU A 588 -10.03 18.05 -12.89
C LEU A 588 -8.62 17.48 -13.05
N SER A 589 -8.46 16.17 -12.95
CA SER A 589 -7.18 15.50 -13.11
C SER A 589 -7.30 14.21 -13.92
N LEU A 590 -6.45 14.11 -14.93
CA LEU A 590 -6.21 12.90 -15.70
C LEU A 590 -4.90 12.25 -15.22
N GLN A 591 -4.96 10.99 -14.81
CA GLN A 591 -3.87 10.28 -14.14
C GLN A 591 -3.56 8.97 -14.87
N PRO A 592 -2.70 9.01 -15.91
CA PRO A 592 -2.24 7.80 -16.60
C PRO A 592 -1.35 6.95 -15.70
N ARG A 593 -1.47 5.63 -15.86
CA ARG A 593 -0.70 4.61 -15.16
C ARG A 593 -0.34 3.52 -16.14
N ILE A 594 0.95 3.29 -16.27
CA ILE A 594 1.48 2.34 -17.24
C ILE A 594 2.44 1.44 -16.49
N SER A 595 2.27 0.15 -16.62
CA SER A 595 3.26 -0.82 -16.18
C SER A 595 3.47 -1.91 -17.22
N ALA A 596 4.70 -2.36 -17.32
CA ALA A 596 5.12 -3.41 -18.21
C ALA A 596 5.87 -4.47 -17.43
N ARG A 597 5.59 -5.74 -17.74
CA ARG A 597 6.33 -6.89 -17.26
C ARG A 597 6.86 -7.67 -18.45
N TYR A 598 8.17 -7.85 -18.52
CA TYR A 598 8.84 -8.66 -19.52
C TYR A 598 9.54 -9.85 -18.87
N GLN A 599 9.16 -11.05 -19.25
CA GLN A 599 9.78 -12.30 -18.79
C GLN A 599 10.97 -12.63 -19.71
N LEU A 600 12.17 -12.36 -19.19
CA LEU A 600 13.40 -12.61 -19.95
C LEU A 600 13.63 -14.11 -20.18
N ASN A 601 13.50 -14.89 -19.11
CA ASN A 601 13.50 -16.34 -19.11
C ASN A 601 12.55 -16.87 -18.01
N LYS A 602 12.56 -18.19 -17.73
CA LYS A 602 11.69 -18.80 -16.71
C LYS A 602 11.92 -18.25 -15.29
N ASP A 603 13.11 -17.74 -15.00
CA ASP A 603 13.54 -17.35 -13.65
C ASP A 603 13.69 -15.83 -13.48
N ILE A 604 13.86 -15.06 -14.58
CA ILE A 604 14.13 -13.64 -14.55
C ILE A 604 12.98 -12.84 -15.18
N THR A 605 12.48 -11.88 -14.43
CA THR A 605 11.44 -10.95 -14.88
C THR A 605 11.92 -9.52 -14.67
N ILE A 606 11.70 -8.66 -15.67
CA ILE A 606 11.94 -7.22 -15.59
C ILE A 606 10.60 -6.50 -15.59
N LYS A 607 10.46 -5.49 -14.75
CA LYS A 607 9.26 -4.65 -14.68
C LYS A 607 9.63 -3.17 -14.74
N ALA A 608 8.77 -2.40 -15.38
CA ALA A 608 8.87 -0.94 -15.42
C ALA A 608 7.50 -0.33 -15.18
N SER A 609 7.45 0.84 -14.55
CA SER A 609 6.19 1.54 -14.34
C SER A 609 6.34 3.05 -14.34
N TYR A 610 5.28 3.70 -14.80
CA TYR A 610 5.04 5.14 -14.67
C TYR A 610 3.66 5.37 -14.08
N THR A 611 3.58 6.27 -13.10
CA THR A 611 2.31 6.59 -12.42
C THR A 611 2.24 8.08 -12.15
N LYS A 612 1.15 8.72 -12.58
CA LYS A 612 0.78 10.07 -12.17
C LYS A 612 -0.33 9.99 -11.13
N MET A 613 -0.18 10.71 -10.02
CA MET A 613 -1.14 10.72 -8.90
C MET A 613 -1.44 12.14 -8.46
N ASN A 614 -2.69 12.36 -8.01
CA ASN A 614 -3.14 13.61 -7.38
C ASN A 614 -3.72 13.30 -6.00
N GLN A 615 -3.61 14.28 -5.09
CA GLN A 615 -4.16 14.20 -3.74
C GLN A 615 -4.90 15.50 -3.41
N TYR A 616 -6.10 15.36 -2.85
CA TYR A 616 -7.00 16.46 -2.53
C TYR A 616 -7.23 16.66 -1.03
N VAL A 617 -6.91 15.66 -0.22
CA VAL A 617 -7.09 15.66 1.24
C VAL A 617 -5.73 15.48 1.89
N HIS A 618 -5.35 16.39 2.78
CA HIS A 618 -4.02 16.50 3.38
C HIS A 618 -4.09 16.38 4.90
N LEU A 619 -3.06 15.79 5.51
CA LEU A 619 -2.84 15.83 6.95
C LEU A 619 -1.72 16.84 7.25
N LEU A 620 -2.04 17.87 7.98
CA LEU A 620 -1.07 18.85 8.44
C LEU A 620 -0.47 18.36 9.75
N SER A 621 0.78 17.91 9.72
CA SER A 621 1.52 17.39 10.87
C SER A 621 2.70 18.29 11.22
N SER A 622 2.81 18.64 12.48
CA SER A 622 3.88 19.49 13.01
C SER A 622 5.08 18.70 13.49
N MET A 623 4.86 17.49 13.96
CA MET A 623 5.88 16.64 14.61
C MET A 623 6.24 15.40 13.76
N PRO A 624 7.41 14.78 14.04
CA PRO A 624 7.76 13.50 13.43
C PRO A 624 6.91 12.31 13.91
N ILE A 625 6.24 12.44 15.04
CA ILE A 625 5.29 11.47 15.58
C ILE A 625 3.90 11.89 15.12
N ALA A 626 3.10 10.96 14.63
CA ALA A 626 1.70 11.22 14.32
C ALA A 626 0.97 11.61 15.62
N MET A 627 0.39 12.80 15.63
CA MET A 627 -0.35 13.32 16.78
C MET A 627 -1.83 13.34 16.45
N PRO A 628 -2.71 13.03 17.40
CA PRO A 628 -4.14 13.17 17.18
C PRO A 628 -4.55 14.60 16.81
N THR A 629 -3.73 15.60 17.21
CA THR A 629 -3.89 17.02 16.89
C THR A 629 -3.58 17.38 15.44
N ASP A 630 -3.05 16.46 14.65
CA ASP A 630 -2.81 16.67 13.21
C ASP A 630 -4.15 16.87 12.47
N LEU A 631 -4.19 17.87 11.59
CA LEU A 631 -5.43 18.34 10.97
C LEU A 631 -5.65 17.76 9.59
N TRP A 632 -6.78 17.10 9.37
CA TRP A 632 -7.24 16.73 8.04
C TRP A 632 -7.93 17.91 7.35
N VAL A 633 -7.37 18.36 6.24
CA VAL A 633 -7.82 19.53 5.49
C VAL A 633 -7.97 19.22 4.00
N PRO A 634 -8.95 19.83 3.30
CA PRO A 634 -9.08 19.69 1.86
C PRO A 634 -8.17 20.67 1.12
N VAL A 635 -8.04 20.48 -0.20
CA VAL A 635 -7.64 21.55 -1.11
C VAL A 635 -8.69 22.66 -1.09
N THR A 636 -8.26 23.90 -1.35
CA THR A 636 -9.14 25.07 -1.40
C THR A 636 -8.71 25.97 -2.56
N LYS A 637 -9.31 27.14 -2.70
CA LYS A 637 -8.86 28.12 -3.69
C LYS A 637 -7.38 28.49 -3.54
N LYS A 638 -6.87 28.57 -2.29
CA LYS A 638 -5.47 28.90 -1.98
C LYS A 638 -4.56 27.68 -2.05
N ILE A 639 -5.03 26.54 -1.60
CA ILE A 639 -4.26 25.30 -1.49
C ILE A 639 -4.59 24.40 -2.68
N LYS A 640 -3.65 24.25 -3.60
CA LYS A 640 -3.81 23.44 -4.82
C LYS A 640 -3.55 21.97 -4.55
N PRO A 641 -4.15 21.05 -5.32
CA PRO A 641 -3.88 19.61 -5.20
C PRO A 641 -2.39 19.27 -5.29
N MET A 642 -1.92 18.40 -4.39
CA MET A 642 -0.60 17.81 -4.54
C MET A 642 -0.58 16.89 -5.76
N ARG A 643 0.56 16.84 -6.45
CA ARG A 643 0.77 15.97 -7.62
C ARG A 643 2.10 15.24 -7.51
N SER A 644 2.12 14.00 -7.97
CA SER A 644 3.37 13.24 -8.12
C SER A 644 3.47 12.56 -9.47
N HIS A 645 4.69 12.46 -9.97
CA HIS A 645 5.10 11.61 -11.08
C HIS A 645 6.11 10.62 -10.53
N GLN A 646 5.82 9.34 -10.63
CA GLN A 646 6.70 8.28 -10.15
C GLN A 646 7.09 7.36 -11.29
N TYR A 647 8.38 7.10 -11.40
CA TYR A 647 9.00 6.16 -12.33
C TYR A 647 9.64 5.05 -11.52
N ALA A 648 9.52 3.81 -11.95
CA ALA A 648 10.19 2.71 -11.29
C ALA A 648 10.60 1.63 -12.32
N LEU A 649 11.75 1.00 -12.05
CA LEU A 649 12.31 -0.10 -12.82
C LEU A 649 12.84 -1.16 -11.86
N GLY A 650 12.58 -2.45 -12.13
CA GLY A 650 13.04 -3.52 -11.25
C GLY A 650 13.28 -4.83 -11.96
N GLY A 651 14.14 -5.64 -11.36
CA GLY A 651 14.46 -7.00 -11.74
C GLY A 651 14.09 -7.98 -10.63
N TYR A 652 13.55 -9.13 -11.00
CA TYR A 652 13.11 -10.19 -10.09
C TYR A 652 13.72 -11.51 -10.53
N TYR A 653 14.24 -12.26 -9.58
CA TYR A 653 14.83 -13.57 -9.80
C TYR A 653 14.19 -14.60 -8.87
N THR A 654 13.69 -15.70 -9.47
CA THR A 654 12.99 -16.80 -8.78
C THR A 654 13.60 -18.17 -9.07
N GLY A 655 14.84 -18.23 -9.58
CA GLY A 655 15.51 -19.47 -9.99
C GLY A 655 15.88 -20.42 -8.84
N ILE A 656 15.89 -19.94 -7.58
CA ILE A 656 16.16 -20.78 -6.41
C ILE A 656 14.83 -21.15 -5.75
N ASN A 657 14.58 -22.45 -5.59
CA ASN A 657 13.31 -22.91 -5.02
C ASN A 657 13.04 -22.34 -3.63
N GLY A 658 11.85 -21.76 -3.43
CA GLY A 658 11.43 -21.13 -2.18
C GLY A 658 12.06 -19.77 -1.90
N TRP A 659 12.87 -19.21 -2.83
CA TRP A 659 13.47 -17.89 -2.71
C TRP A 659 12.98 -16.95 -3.82
N GLU A 660 12.76 -15.69 -3.48
CA GLU A 660 12.55 -14.58 -4.40
C GLU A 660 13.53 -13.48 -4.09
N PHE A 661 14.22 -12.98 -5.12
CA PHE A 661 15.11 -11.83 -5.03
C PHE A 661 14.56 -10.71 -5.91
N SER A 662 14.60 -9.49 -5.41
CA SER A 662 14.23 -8.31 -6.20
C SER A 662 15.15 -7.14 -5.97
N VAL A 663 15.35 -6.36 -7.03
CA VAL A 663 16.02 -5.06 -7.01
C VAL A 663 15.11 -4.08 -7.71
N GLU A 664 14.70 -3.02 -7.02
CA GLU A 664 13.84 -1.98 -7.57
C GLU A 664 14.48 -0.60 -7.42
N GLY A 665 14.54 0.17 -8.50
CA GLY A 665 14.92 1.59 -8.47
C GLY A 665 13.70 2.46 -8.71
N TYR A 666 13.61 3.61 -8.03
CA TYR A 666 12.51 4.56 -8.22
C TYR A 666 13.00 6.01 -8.21
N TYR A 667 12.24 6.85 -8.92
CA TYR A 667 12.34 8.30 -8.87
C TYR A 667 10.94 8.91 -8.80
N LYS A 668 10.73 9.89 -7.91
CA LYS A 668 9.46 10.55 -7.66
C LYS A 668 9.62 12.06 -7.61
N ASP A 669 8.92 12.78 -8.49
CA ASP A 669 8.78 14.23 -8.48
C ASP A 669 7.43 14.61 -7.88
N MET A 670 7.41 15.54 -6.93
CA MET A 670 6.22 15.99 -6.23
C MET A 670 6.08 17.51 -6.31
N ARG A 671 4.85 17.98 -6.49
CA ARG A 671 4.51 19.40 -6.55
C ARG A 671 3.36 19.72 -5.63
N ASN A 672 3.35 20.97 -5.14
CA ASN A 672 2.38 21.50 -4.19
C ASN A 672 2.39 20.71 -2.87
N VAL A 673 3.54 20.16 -2.45
CA VAL A 673 3.68 19.54 -1.13
C VAL A 673 3.47 20.59 -0.06
N LEU A 674 2.71 20.26 0.99
CA LEU A 674 2.37 21.18 2.06
C LEU A 674 3.31 20.99 3.25
N GLU A 675 3.67 22.11 3.86
CA GLU A 675 4.41 22.15 5.12
C GLU A 675 3.96 23.38 5.92
N TYR A 676 4.02 23.32 7.23
CA TYR A 676 3.81 24.49 8.07
C TYR A 676 4.96 25.49 7.91
N LYS A 677 4.60 26.78 7.86
CA LYS A 677 5.56 27.88 7.88
C LYS A 677 6.33 27.89 9.20
N ASP A 678 7.54 28.41 9.17
CA ASP A 678 8.34 28.58 10.39
C ASP A 678 7.69 29.58 11.34
N GLY A 679 7.73 29.32 12.65
CA GLY A 679 7.22 30.20 13.68
C GLY A 679 5.69 30.27 13.86
N VAL A 680 4.90 29.45 13.15
CA VAL A 680 3.43 29.44 13.33
C VAL A 680 3.00 28.60 14.53
N SER A 681 2.01 29.11 15.28
CA SER A 681 1.35 28.36 16.35
C SER A 681 0.23 27.46 15.79
N PHE A 682 0.09 26.26 16.35
CA PHE A 682 -0.95 25.31 16.00
C PHE A 682 -2.27 25.62 16.71
N PHE A 683 -2.19 26.01 18.00
CA PHE A 683 -3.34 26.29 18.84
C PHE A 683 -3.50 27.78 19.08
N GLY A 684 -4.74 28.24 19.30
CA GLY A 684 -5.05 29.57 19.78
C GLY A 684 -4.77 30.73 18.82
N SER A 685 -4.52 30.46 17.54
CA SER A 685 -4.29 31.53 16.55
C SER A 685 -5.61 31.92 15.86
N SER A 686 -5.86 33.22 15.76
CA SER A 686 -7.00 33.80 15.01
C SER A 686 -6.88 33.62 13.49
N SER A 687 -5.69 33.24 12.97
CA SER A 687 -5.48 32.99 11.55
C SER A 687 -5.91 31.58 11.15
N GLY A 688 -6.71 31.46 10.11
CA GLY A 688 -7.12 30.15 9.57
C GLY A 688 -5.92 29.29 9.12
N TRP A 689 -6.08 27.99 9.13
CA TRP A 689 -5.04 26.99 8.80
C TRP A 689 -4.37 27.23 7.43
N GLU A 690 -5.11 27.74 6.44
CA GLU A 690 -4.58 28.04 5.09
C GLU A 690 -3.42 29.06 5.11
N ASN A 691 -3.40 29.99 6.05
CA ASN A 691 -2.36 31.01 6.17
C ASN A 691 -1.12 30.48 6.89
N LYS A 692 -1.25 29.36 7.60
CA LYS A 692 -0.17 28.73 8.38
C LYS A 692 0.71 27.80 7.54
N VAL A 693 0.31 27.47 6.31
CA VAL A 693 1.01 26.51 5.46
C VAL A 693 1.58 27.16 4.20
N GLU A 694 2.55 26.47 3.60
CA GLU A 694 3.17 26.85 2.34
C GLU A 694 3.22 25.65 1.41
N MET A 695 3.07 25.89 0.09
CA MET A 695 3.18 24.88 -0.95
C MET A 695 4.57 24.87 -1.58
N GLY A 696 5.17 23.71 -1.69
CA GLY A 696 6.51 23.53 -2.25
C GLY A 696 6.62 22.40 -3.26
N LYS A 697 7.85 22.02 -3.51
CA LYS A 697 8.25 20.88 -4.37
C LYS A 697 8.97 19.84 -3.54
N GLY A 698 8.86 18.59 -3.96
CA GLY A 698 9.57 17.47 -3.35
C GLY A 698 10.15 16.56 -4.41
N ARG A 699 11.27 15.90 -4.10
CA ARG A 699 11.85 14.84 -4.92
C ARG A 699 12.30 13.71 -4.01
N SER A 700 12.19 12.49 -4.50
CA SER A 700 12.67 11.30 -3.81
C SER A 700 13.20 10.29 -4.81
N ALA A 701 14.31 9.65 -4.49
CA ALA A 701 14.91 8.58 -5.28
C ALA A 701 15.45 7.50 -4.36
N GLY A 702 15.47 6.25 -4.83
CA GLY A 702 16.06 5.17 -4.05
C GLY A 702 16.19 3.88 -4.83
N ILE A 703 16.98 2.97 -4.23
CA ILE A 703 17.17 1.59 -4.67
C ILE A 703 16.78 0.67 -3.50
N GLU A 704 15.99 -0.34 -3.81
CA GLU A 704 15.44 -1.30 -2.86
C GLU A 704 15.90 -2.71 -3.24
N PHE A 705 16.42 -3.47 -2.28
CA PHE A 705 16.79 -4.87 -2.44
C PHE A 705 15.95 -5.71 -1.50
N MET A 706 15.50 -6.86 -1.95
CA MET A 706 14.80 -7.84 -1.12
C MET A 706 15.25 -9.25 -1.47
N ALA A 707 15.52 -10.04 -0.46
CA ALA A 707 15.68 -11.48 -0.53
C ALA A 707 14.64 -12.11 0.41
N GLN A 708 13.69 -12.83 -0.14
CA GLN A 708 12.59 -13.44 0.62
C GLN A 708 12.62 -14.96 0.47
N LYS A 709 12.48 -15.66 1.59
CA LYS A 709 12.28 -17.10 1.65
C LYS A 709 10.87 -17.39 2.14
N THR A 710 10.06 -18.03 1.29
CA THR A 710 8.62 -18.25 1.53
C THR A 710 8.27 -19.69 1.91
N ALA A 711 9.19 -20.65 1.76
CA ALA A 711 8.95 -22.06 1.96
C ALA A 711 9.93 -22.71 2.93
N GLY A 712 9.51 -23.84 3.55
CA GLY A 712 10.28 -24.62 4.49
C GLY A 712 10.11 -24.20 5.96
N LYS A 713 10.84 -24.87 6.86
CA LYS A 713 10.75 -24.59 8.32
C LYS A 713 11.26 -23.20 8.70
N THR A 714 12.18 -22.63 7.91
CA THR A 714 12.70 -21.28 8.09
C THR A 714 12.18 -20.41 6.98
N THR A 715 11.44 -19.37 7.31
CA THR A 715 10.91 -18.35 6.38
C THR A 715 11.30 -16.96 6.84
N GLY A 716 11.24 -15.98 5.98
CA GLY A 716 11.57 -14.60 6.33
C GLY A 716 12.10 -13.82 5.14
N TRP A 717 12.66 -12.65 5.42
CA TRP A 717 13.24 -11.77 4.39
C TRP A 717 14.35 -10.90 4.95
N LEU A 718 15.24 -10.53 4.05
CA LEU A 718 16.21 -9.45 4.23
C LEU A 718 15.83 -8.34 3.25
N SER A 719 15.64 -7.12 3.74
CA SER A 719 15.43 -5.94 2.91
C SER A 719 16.48 -4.88 3.16
N TYR A 720 16.91 -4.19 2.08
CA TYR A 720 17.79 -3.04 2.16
C TYR A 720 17.25 -1.93 1.27
N THR A 721 17.25 -0.71 1.78
CA THR A 721 16.84 0.49 1.06
C THR A 721 17.91 1.57 1.18
N LEU A 722 18.36 2.07 0.03
CA LEU A 722 19.14 3.30 -0.08
C LEU A 722 18.23 4.37 -0.68
N SER A 723 18.00 5.49 0.02
CA SER A 723 17.07 6.53 -0.46
C SER A 723 17.50 7.94 -0.11
N LYS A 724 17.00 8.90 -0.87
CA LYS A 724 17.14 10.34 -0.64
C LYS A 724 15.81 11.03 -0.88
N SER A 725 15.42 11.94 0.04
CA SER A 725 14.21 12.74 -0.09
C SER A 725 14.46 14.18 0.33
N ASP A 726 14.17 15.13 -0.56
CA ASP A 726 14.38 16.56 -0.35
C ASP A 726 13.08 17.34 -0.60
N ARG A 727 12.99 18.54 0.01
CA ARG A 727 11.90 19.53 -0.15
C ARG A 727 12.49 20.89 -0.52
N LYS A 728 11.68 21.69 -1.23
CA LYS A 728 11.99 23.08 -1.58
C LYS A 728 10.70 23.90 -1.62
N PHE A 729 10.73 25.10 -1.06
CA PHE A 729 9.60 26.03 -1.02
C PHE A 729 9.90 27.31 -1.78
N THR A 730 9.12 28.38 -1.59
CA THR A 730 9.32 29.66 -2.29
C THR A 730 10.49 30.46 -1.69
N LYS A 731 11.09 31.32 -2.48
CA LYS A 731 12.14 32.24 -2.00
C LYS A 731 11.52 33.17 -0.97
N GLY A 732 12.20 33.34 0.18
CA GLY A 732 11.70 34.13 1.32
C GLY A 732 10.70 33.39 2.20
N GLY A 733 10.33 32.15 1.86
CA GLY A 733 9.53 31.25 2.69
C GLY A 733 10.40 30.22 3.41
N ILE A 734 9.83 29.01 3.63
CA ILE A 734 10.51 27.92 4.33
C ILE A 734 11.91 27.68 3.75
N ASN A 735 12.93 27.68 4.64
CA ASN A 735 14.35 27.48 4.31
C ASN A 735 14.82 28.42 3.19
N ASN A 736 14.31 29.65 3.13
CA ASN A 736 14.61 30.67 2.13
C ASN A 736 14.54 30.18 0.66
N GLY A 737 13.73 29.16 0.38
CA GLY A 737 13.56 28.60 -0.96
C GLY A 737 14.71 27.72 -1.42
N GLU A 738 15.58 27.25 -0.56
CA GLU A 738 16.63 26.29 -0.88
C GLU A 738 16.15 24.85 -0.68
N TRP A 739 16.84 23.89 -1.33
CA TRP A 739 16.61 22.48 -1.11
C TRP A 739 17.13 22.06 0.26
N PHE A 740 16.32 21.35 1.03
CA PHE A 740 16.72 20.77 2.30
C PHE A 740 16.23 19.31 2.44
N PRO A 741 16.89 18.48 3.26
CA PRO A 741 16.45 17.12 3.49
C PRO A 741 15.06 17.11 4.14
N TYR A 742 14.20 16.21 3.67
CA TYR A 742 12.89 16.03 4.29
C TYR A 742 13.04 15.43 5.70
N LYS A 743 12.20 15.82 6.65
CA LYS A 743 12.28 15.36 8.05
C LYS A 743 12.30 13.84 8.23
N TYR A 744 11.82 13.08 7.24
CA TYR A 744 11.84 11.62 7.21
C TYR A 744 12.87 11.06 6.23
N ASP A 745 13.86 11.86 5.80
CA ASP A 745 14.96 11.37 4.96
C ASP A 745 15.88 10.46 5.75
N ARG A 746 15.87 9.17 5.42
CA ARG A 746 16.78 8.16 5.92
C ARG A 746 17.54 7.56 4.77
N ARG A 747 18.89 7.60 4.84
CA ARG A 747 19.74 7.15 3.73
C ARG A 747 19.77 5.64 3.60
N HIS A 748 19.95 4.94 4.70
CA HIS A 748 20.08 3.49 4.75
C HIS A 748 19.03 2.92 5.69
N SER A 749 18.36 1.86 5.25
CA SER A 749 17.46 1.05 6.08
C SER A 749 17.69 -0.42 5.75
N ILE A 750 17.95 -1.23 6.78
CA ILE A 750 18.12 -2.68 6.68
C ILE A 750 17.12 -3.32 7.63
N ASN A 751 16.37 -4.30 7.14
CA ASN A 751 15.46 -5.09 7.97
C ASN A 751 15.68 -6.58 7.68
N LEU A 752 15.86 -7.35 8.72
CA LEU A 752 15.96 -8.81 8.69
C LEU A 752 14.85 -9.39 9.55
N THR A 753 14.02 -10.24 8.96
CA THR A 753 13.00 -10.99 9.70
C THR A 753 13.18 -12.47 9.43
N ILE A 754 13.20 -13.26 10.49
CA ILE A 754 13.36 -14.72 10.43
C ILE A 754 12.29 -15.34 11.32
N ASN A 755 11.59 -16.33 10.78
CA ASN A 755 10.68 -17.20 11.52
C ASN A 755 11.13 -18.62 11.31
N HIS A 756 11.37 -19.36 12.40
CA HIS A 756 11.80 -20.75 12.36
C HIS A 756 10.87 -21.64 13.18
N LYS A 757 10.32 -22.66 12.52
CA LYS A 757 9.50 -23.68 13.18
C LYS A 757 10.36 -24.89 13.55
N PHE A 758 10.73 -24.98 14.83
CA PHE A 758 11.47 -26.14 15.33
C PHE A 758 10.61 -27.41 15.35
N SER A 759 9.37 -27.26 15.77
CA SER A 759 8.38 -28.33 15.86
C SER A 759 6.96 -27.76 15.86
N ASP A 760 5.94 -28.61 15.89
CA ASP A 760 4.56 -28.16 16.07
C ASP A 760 4.29 -27.49 17.43
N ARG A 761 5.23 -27.65 18.39
CA ARG A 761 5.13 -27.09 19.73
C ARG A 761 5.88 -25.78 19.91
N ILE A 762 6.95 -25.56 19.13
CA ILE A 762 7.85 -24.42 19.34
C ILE A 762 8.18 -23.78 18.00
N ASP A 763 7.91 -22.50 17.87
CA ASP A 763 8.39 -21.64 16.80
C ASP A 763 8.97 -20.35 17.36
N ILE A 764 10.01 -19.84 16.67
CA ILE A 764 10.75 -18.64 17.05
C ILE A 764 10.66 -17.62 15.93
N GLY A 765 10.39 -16.39 16.31
CA GLY A 765 10.49 -15.22 15.44
C GLY A 765 11.61 -14.30 15.90
N ALA A 766 12.32 -13.71 14.93
CA ALA A 766 13.31 -12.66 15.18
C ALA A 766 13.15 -11.55 14.13
N SER A 767 13.23 -10.29 14.54
CA SER A 767 13.31 -9.16 13.64
C SER A 767 14.41 -8.20 14.08
N TRP A 768 15.34 -7.91 13.16
CA TRP A 768 16.38 -6.92 13.38
C TRP A 768 16.22 -5.79 12.39
N VAL A 769 16.31 -4.56 12.90
CA VAL A 769 16.21 -3.35 12.11
C VAL A 769 17.41 -2.45 12.35
N PHE A 770 17.90 -1.83 11.30
CA PHE A 770 18.88 -0.75 11.32
C PHE A 770 18.45 0.33 10.36
N TYR A 771 18.52 1.59 10.79
CA TYR A 771 18.35 2.72 9.89
C TYR A 771 19.17 3.93 10.34
N THR A 772 19.67 4.68 9.37
CA THR A 772 20.27 5.99 9.63
C THR A 772 19.21 6.96 10.14
N GLY A 773 19.60 7.85 11.05
CA GLY A 773 18.68 8.81 11.64
C GLY A 773 17.97 9.69 10.62
N GLY A 774 16.75 10.07 10.92
CA GLY A 774 16.04 11.15 10.23
C GLY A 774 16.68 12.52 10.49
N THR A 775 16.12 13.56 9.91
CA THR A 775 16.63 14.92 10.10
C THR A 775 15.75 15.71 11.04
N SER A 776 16.35 16.63 11.78
CA SER A 776 15.70 17.54 12.75
C SER A 776 16.29 18.93 12.64
N THR A 777 15.50 19.93 12.97
CA THR A 777 15.97 21.31 13.04
C THR A 777 16.47 21.59 14.45
N ILE A 778 17.72 22.00 14.58
CA ILE A 778 18.33 22.40 15.85
C ILE A 778 18.84 23.84 15.70
N PRO A 779 18.60 24.73 16.70
CA PRO A 779 19.21 26.05 16.71
C PRO A 779 20.73 25.97 16.67
N GLU A 780 21.35 26.68 15.74
CA GLU A 780 22.80 26.76 15.56
C GLU A 780 23.41 27.67 16.59
N GLU A 781 22.74 28.81 16.85
CA GLU A 781 23.14 29.80 17.84
C GLU A 781 21.97 30.20 18.73
N LYS A 782 22.29 30.63 19.94
CA LYS A 782 21.40 31.34 20.84
C LYS A 782 22.02 32.69 21.19
N THR A 783 21.27 33.75 20.92
CA THR A 783 21.65 35.10 21.26
C THR A 783 20.73 35.64 22.36
N THR A 784 21.31 36.16 23.42
CA THR A 784 20.56 36.80 24.48
C THR A 784 20.15 38.19 24.01
N VAL A 785 18.86 38.45 24.01
CA VAL A 785 18.29 39.73 23.59
C VAL A 785 17.69 40.42 24.80
N ILE A 786 18.12 41.65 25.03
CA ILE A 786 17.50 42.52 26.01
C ILE A 786 16.28 43.15 25.34
N ARG A 787 15.10 42.83 25.81
CA ARG A 787 13.86 43.48 25.34
C ARG A 787 13.59 44.71 26.18
N PRO A 788 13.55 45.91 25.56
CA PRO A 788 13.13 47.11 26.34
C PRO A 788 11.68 46.89 26.78
N HIS A 789 11.43 47.13 28.05
CA HIS A 789 10.08 47.14 28.59
C HIS A 789 9.37 48.39 28.06
N ASN A 790 8.52 48.24 27.05
CA ASN A 790 7.58 49.29 26.68
C ASN A 790 6.44 49.31 27.72
N GLY A 791 6.62 50.02 28.77
CA GLY A 791 5.51 50.42 29.60
C GLY A 791 4.62 51.35 28.80
N ALA A 792 3.61 50.84 28.23
CA ALA A 792 2.33 51.44 27.88
C ALA A 792 1.64 50.64 26.72
N ASN A 793 0.53 50.08 27.02
CA ASN A 793 -0.68 49.99 26.16
C ASN A 793 -0.58 49.43 24.70
N ASN A 794 0.24 48.43 24.40
CA ASN A 794 0.00 47.66 23.18
C ASN A 794 0.14 46.18 23.47
N GLY A 795 -0.98 45.49 23.47
CA GLY A 795 -1.17 44.11 23.86
C GLY A 795 -0.38 43.10 23.03
N PHE A 796 0.83 42.82 23.46
CA PHE A 796 1.50 41.59 23.17
C PHE A 796 1.52 40.74 24.44
N LEU A 797 0.54 39.87 24.54
CA LEU A 797 0.50 38.80 25.54
C LEU A 797 1.61 37.80 25.23
N TRP A 798 2.67 37.86 26.02
CA TRP A 798 3.61 36.75 26.15
C TRP A 798 3.24 35.95 27.40
N TYR A 799 3.25 34.61 27.25
CA TYR A 799 3.23 33.70 28.37
C TYR A 799 4.48 33.90 29.24
N GLY A 800 4.35 34.67 30.25
CA GLY A 800 5.33 34.90 31.30
C GLY A 800 4.61 35.61 32.45
N THR A 801 4.71 35.03 33.62
CA THR A 801 4.14 35.47 34.87
C THR A 801 4.13 37.00 34.98
N TYR A 802 2.95 37.57 35.18
CA TYR A 802 2.72 38.96 35.44
C TYR A 802 3.33 39.28 36.83
N ASP A 803 4.54 39.81 36.86
CA ASP A 803 5.09 40.43 38.05
C ASP A 803 4.97 41.93 37.88
N ASN A 804 4.02 42.50 38.61
CA ASN A 804 3.56 43.88 38.46
C ASN A 804 4.47 44.89 39.17
N THR A 805 5.69 44.51 39.56
CA THR A 805 6.46 45.37 40.50
C THR A 805 7.87 45.79 40.07
N ASN A 806 8.39 45.31 38.93
CA ASN A 806 9.74 45.68 38.51
C ASN A 806 9.87 46.03 37.03
N SER A 807 10.22 47.24 36.76
CA SER A 807 10.56 47.81 35.44
C SER A 807 11.91 47.33 34.87
N SER A 808 12.32 46.11 35.14
CA SER A 808 13.55 45.53 34.61
C SER A 808 13.38 45.02 33.19
N PRO A 809 14.33 45.27 32.29
CA PRO A 809 14.28 44.71 30.92
C PRO A 809 14.27 43.18 30.97
N THR A 810 13.34 42.58 30.25
CA THR A 810 13.25 41.12 30.18
C THR A 810 14.38 40.62 29.29
N ILE A 811 15.24 39.77 29.85
CA ILE A 811 16.26 39.05 29.08
C ILE A 811 15.64 37.84 28.50
N GLY A 812 15.68 37.69 27.20
CA GLY A 812 15.16 36.50 26.47
C GLY A 812 16.18 35.95 25.51
N ASP A 813 16.17 34.63 25.34
CA ASP A 813 17.01 33.97 24.35
C ASP A 813 16.28 33.90 22.99
N VAL A 814 16.98 34.35 21.94
CA VAL A 814 16.56 34.17 20.55
C VAL A 814 17.40 33.06 19.93
N SER A 815 16.74 32.06 19.33
CA SER A 815 17.42 30.99 18.67
C SER A 815 17.57 31.30 17.17
N TYR A 816 18.79 31.21 16.65
CA TYR A 816 19.08 31.34 15.23
C TYR A 816 19.11 29.96 14.55
N ILE A 817 18.43 29.84 13.42
CA ILE A 817 18.33 28.64 12.60
C ILE A 817 18.57 29.08 11.17
N GLU A 818 19.71 28.70 10.58
CA GLU A 818 20.04 29.04 9.17
C GLU A 818 19.35 28.08 8.21
N HIS A 819 19.41 26.77 8.51
CA HIS A 819 18.86 25.75 7.64
C HIS A 819 17.86 24.84 8.36
N ARG A 820 16.74 24.57 7.73
CA ARG A 820 15.76 23.61 8.22
C ARG A 820 16.29 22.18 8.06
N ASN A 821 16.03 21.34 9.07
CA ASN A 821 16.49 19.94 9.10
C ASN A 821 18.03 19.81 8.97
N ASN A 822 18.75 20.74 9.61
CA ASN A 822 20.20 20.87 9.58
C ASN A 822 20.95 19.77 10.35
N PHE A 823 20.27 19.04 11.22
CA PHE A 823 20.87 18.00 12.05
C PHE A 823 20.32 16.61 11.72
N ARG A 824 21.22 15.64 11.54
CA ARG A 824 20.84 14.24 11.36
C ARG A 824 20.95 13.50 12.71
N LEU A 825 19.85 12.88 13.12
CA LEU A 825 19.80 12.04 14.32
C LEU A 825 20.80 10.88 14.20
N PRO A 826 21.34 10.37 15.32
CA PRO A 826 22.11 9.15 15.34
C PRO A 826 21.35 7.98 14.74
N ALA A 827 22.07 6.97 14.22
CA ALA A 827 21.45 5.75 13.71
C ALA A 827 20.70 5.00 14.80
N SER A 828 19.64 4.32 14.41
CA SER A 828 18.84 3.47 15.30
C SER A 828 18.93 2.02 14.85
N HIS A 829 18.98 1.10 15.81
CA HIS A 829 18.95 -0.33 15.56
C HIS A 829 18.31 -1.05 16.74
N ARG A 830 17.67 -2.19 16.48
CA ARG A 830 17.12 -3.04 17.54
C ARG A 830 16.91 -4.45 17.04
N LEU A 831 16.94 -5.38 17.99
CA LEU A 831 16.57 -6.77 17.81
C LEU A 831 15.33 -7.07 18.64
N ASN A 832 14.30 -7.61 18.00
CA ASN A 832 13.14 -8.15 18.67
C ASN A 832 13.15 -9.67 18.53
N LEU A 833 12.85 -10.38 19.62
CA LEU A 833 12.81 -11.83 19.68
C LEU A 833 11.45 -12.28 20.22
N GLY A 834 10.94 -13.39 19.72
CA GLY A 834 9.71 -13.98 20.22
C GLY A 834 9.73 -15.49 20.09
N VAL A 835 9.19 -16.19 21.09
CA VAL A 835 9.05 -17.64 21.11
C VAL A 835 7.61 -17.98 21.39
N ASN A 836 7.03 -18.83 20.57
CA ASN A 836 5.69 -19.37 20.73
C ASN A 836 5.77 -20.82 21.23
N PHE A 837 5.05 -21.12 22.32
CA PHE A 837 4.84 -22.46 22.85
C PHE A 837 3.42 -22.89 22.57
N ASN A 838 3.25 -23.77 21.60
CA ASN A 838 1.97 -24.24 21.10
C ASN A 838 1.60 -25.58 21.73
N LYS A 839 0.36 -25.73 22.20
CA LYS A 839 -0.17 -26.99 22.70
C LYS A 839 -1.57 -27.26 22.17
N LYS A 840 -1.73 -28.35 21.41
CA LYS A 840 -3.06 -28.83 21.02
C LYS A 840 -3.83 -29.29 22.26
N THR A 841 -5.11 -28.92 22.36
CA THR A 841 -6.03 -29.34 23.40
C THR A 841 -7.19 -30.12 22.77
N LYS A 842 -8.07 -30.69 23.56
CA LYS A 842 -9.26 -31.44 23.09
C LYS A 842 -10.16 -30.59 22.17
N HIS A 843 -10.27 -29.28 22.46
CA HIS A 843 -11.19 -28.37 21.76
C HIS A 843 -10.50 -27.22 21.04
N GLY A 844 -9.17 -27.25 20.82
CA GLY A 844 -8.47 -26.17 20.16
C GLY A 844 -6.96 -26.17 20.39
N MET A 845 -6.36 -25.01 20.30
CA MET A 845 -4.94 -24.80 20.49
C MET A 845 -4.69 -23.64 21.46
N ARG A 846 -3.81 -23.83 22.42
CA ARG A 846 -3.28 -22.76 23.27
C ARG A 846 -1.85 -22.43 22.89
N THR A 847 -1.55 -21.15 22.86
CA THR A 847 -0.21 -20.62 22.57
C THR A 847 0.19 -19.65 23.68
N TRP A 848 1.38 -19.85 24.24
CA TRP A 848 2.08 -18.88 25.05
C TRP A 848 3.14 -18.21 24.17
N ASN A 849 3.07 -16.91 24.02
CA ASN A 849 4.11 -16.11 23.38
C ASN A 849 4.91 -15.38 24.46
N ILE A 850 6.24 -15.53 24.42
CA ILE A 850 7.17 -14.75 25.23
C ILE A 850 8.03 -13.98 24.25
N SER A 851 8.09 -12.67 24.40
CA SER A 851 8.84 -11.81 23.48
C SER A 851 9.64 -10.72 24.19
N LEU A 852 10.72 -10.30 23.52
CA LEU A 852 11.60 -9.22 23.94
C LEU A 852 11.64 -8.18 22.83
N TYR A 853 11.14 -7.00 23.11
CA TYR A 853 11.35 -5.85 22.25
C TYR A 853 12.67 -5.19 22.65
N ASN A 854 13.48 -4.82 21.64
CA ASN A 854 14.78 -4.20 21.85
C ASN A 854 15.70 -5.04 22.77
N ALA A 855 15.92 -6.30 22.40
CA ALA A 855 16.53 -7.35 23.25
C ALA A 855 17.92 -7.00 23.82
N TYR A 856 18.68 -6.13 23.17
CA TYR A 856 19.97 -5.63 23.66
C TYR A 856 19.93 -4.18 24.18
N ASN A 857 18.71 -3.66 24.47
CA ASN A 857 18.49 -2.36 25.11
C ASN A 857 19.19 -1.18 24.38
N ALA A 858 19.09 -1.13 23.04
CA ALA A 858 19.62 -0.02 22.28
C ALA A 858 18.91 1.29 22.65
N MET A 859 19.65 2.32 22.99
CA MET A 859 19.12 3.64 23.36
C MET A 859 18.90 4.48 22.09
N ASN A 860 17.88 4.12 21.30
CA ASN A 860 17.54 4.77 20.04
C ASN A 860 17.00 6.19 20.29
N PRO A 861 17.43 7.21 19.50
CA PRO A 861 16.93 8.57 19.66
C PRO A 861 15.50 8.69 19.15
N ALA A 862 14.59 9.19 19.98
CA ALA A 862 13.26 9.62 19.55
C ALA A 862 13.30 11.05 19.04
N TRP A 863 13.95 11.95 19.80
CA TRP A 863 14.27 13.32 19.40
C TRP A 863 15.53 13.79 20.10
N VAL A 864 16.03 14.94 19.68
CA VAL A 864 17.18 15.62 20.28
C VAL A 864 16.80 17.05 20.69
N TYR A 865 17.46 17.53 21.71
CA TYR A 865 17.28 18.90 22.20
C TYR A 865 18.61 19.46 22.72
N ARG A 866 18.72 20.78 22.72
CA ARG A 866 19.86 21.46 23.30
C ARG A 866 19.68 21.56 24.82
N GLY A 867 20.65 21.08 25.56
CA GLY A 867 20.66 21.12 27.01
C GLY A 867 22.04 21.43 27.54
N HIS A 868 22.25 21.35 28.84
CA HIS A 868 23.56 21.58 29.49
C HIS A 868 24.07 20.28 30.13
N ASN A 869 25.36 20.04 30.04
CA ASN A 869 26.01 18.94 30.76
C ASN A 869 26.20 19.33 32.25
N LYS A 870 26.83 18.45 33.05
CA LYS A 870 27.09 18.71 34.48
C LYS A 870 28.05 19.88 34.72
N GLN A 871 28.83 20.27 33.72
CA GLN A 871 29.76 21.41 33.76
C GLN A 871 29.11 22.72 33.25
N GLY A 872 27.80 22.72 32.92
CA GLY A 872 27.11 23.89 32.38
C GLY A 872 27.33 24.14 30.88
N LEU A 873 28.13 23.31 30.19
CA LEU A 873 28.40 23.48 28.78
C LEU A 873 27.17 23.04 27.94
N SER A 874 26.86 23.79 26.89
CA SER A 874 25.78 23.49 25.96
C SER A 874 26.10 22.24 25.18
N VAL A 875 25.21 21.23 25.21
CA VAL A 875 25.35 19.95 24.56
C VAL A 875 24.03 19.55 23.90
N ILE A 876 24.10 18.71 22.86
CA ILE A 876 22.92 18.08 22.27
C ILE A 876 22.63 16.82 23.06
N LYS A 877 21.45 16.76 23.66
CA LYS A 877 20.94 15.59 24.40
C LYS A 877 19.95 14.83 23.52
N LYS A 878 19.96 13.49 23.61
CA LYS A 878 18.94 12.64 22.98
C LYS A 878 17.94 12.17 24.03
N TYR A 879 16.68 12.12 23.65
CA TYR A 879 15.61 11.47 24.40
C TYR A 879 15.31 10.12 23.76
N THR A 880 15.19 9.07 24.59
CA THR A 880 14.92 7.70 24.16
C THR A 880 13.62 7.23 24.79
N LEU A 881 12.75 6.56 24.01
CA LEU A 881 11.41 6.18 24.47
C LEU A 881 11.32 4.71 24.90
N LEU A 882 11.95 3.81 24.15
CA LEU A 882 11.70 2.37 24.23
C LEU A 882 12.95 1.59 24.64
N PRO A 883 13.12 1.29 25.95
CA PRO A 883 14.15 0.39 26.44
C PRO A 883 13.85 -1.07 26.05
N LEU A 884 14.57 -2.02 26.62
CA LEU A 884 14.21 -3.43 26.60
C LEU A 884 12.84 -3.63 27.27
N ILE A 885 11.89 -4.22 26.53
CA ILE A 885 10.54 -4.50 27.03
C ILE A 885 10.26 -5.99 26.89
N PRO A 886 10.27 -6.77 27.97
CA PRO A 886 9.76 -8.13 27.97
C PRO A 886 8.24 -8.12 27.92
N SER A 887 7.65 -9.07 27.23
CA SER A 887 6.20 -9.23 27.14
C SER A 887 5.79 -10.69 27.01
N PHE A 888 4.58 -10.96 27.43
CA PHE A 888 3.96 -12.27 27.30
C PHE A 888 2.52 -12.14 26.84
N THR A 889 2.07 -13.12 26.07
CA THR A 889 0.68 -13.19 25.60
C THR A 889 0.21 -14.63 25.64
N TYR A 890 -0.97 -14.84 26.18
CA TYR A 890 -1.68 -16.12 26.13
C TYR A 890 -2.77 -16.04 25.08
N THR A 891 -2.81 -17.00 24.18
CA THR A 891 -3.84 -17.11 23.13
C THR A 891 -4.46 -18.50 23.17
N TYR A 892 -5.80 -18.56 23.15
CA TYR A 892 -6.57 -19.78 22.99
C TYR A 892 -7.44 -19.68 21.74
N LYS A 893 -7.26 -20.65 20.84
CA LYS A 893 -8.06 -20.77 19.60
C LYS A 893 -8.85 -22.08 19.66
N PHE A 894 -10.18 -22.01 19.43
CA PHE A 894 -11.10 -23.16 19.47
C PHE A 894 -11.99 -23.21 18.22
#